data_e2362df389152a8c4c623387673de0de
#
_entry.id   e2362df389152a8c4c623387673de0de
#
_cell.length_a   1.000
_cell.length_b   1.000
_cell.length_c   1.000
_cell.angle_alpha   90.00
_cell.angle_beta   90.00
_cell.angle_gamma   90.00
#
_symmetry.space_group_name_H-M   'P 1'
#
loop_
_entity.id
_entity.type
_entity.pdbx_description
1 polymer ?
#
loop_
_entity_poly.entity_id
_entity_poly.type
_entity_poly.pdbx_seq_one_letter_code
_entity_poly.pdbx_strand_id
1 'polypeptide(L)'
;MTKLLGIFISFFMLANIMAQQPKQIFKKLPTSDSLKKYIDSIRSLPPLEVKSIRANEQGPFAKSNISKNQIALLNTGQDLPFILQNTPSVVVHADAGNGVGYTGVRIRGTDATRINFTLNGIPYNDPESMGTFFVNLPDFSSSVNSIQIQRGVGTSSNGAGAFGGTVNLSTNEYNPNNYISFQNSGGSFNTLKNTLLFGTGLLNNHWTLDARLSKIVSDGYIDRASSDLKSYFLSTTYWGEKSSLRFNIFSGKEKTYQAWYGVPEELLSINRTYNPAGTEKLDKPYEDQVDNYNQTHYQVFYNKEINKKLQWNTALFTTLGKGYYEEYKSEVDLADYNIETNGKNGVPTDIVRRRWLDNQFYGQIAAISYKDSVNELTAGGGWTVYDGLHFGTLPYLTQNLAPANFKYYNVDAKKSEINSYIKWERYWLKNMTSFIDLQLRNVQHKMNGFKDNPVLFIDRKFAFFNPKMGVRVRNKSMTYFTSIAFANKEPNREDFEANKIQQPKSEKLIDWETGLELKKSNFLFNANMYYMHYKDQLVLTGKINDVGAYTRINVPSSYRAGIELQAQHSLSKKYSTSYSVTLSQNKIKSFTEYIDDYDNGGQISIEHNNTNIALSPTLITNRTFQWRPNERLAFIWTTKYVSKQYLDNTQNKNKALDDYFLNDINAHWQIFDKTKWKMKIQFFVNNILDIKYEPNGYTYSYIYSGTTTTSNNYFPMAGRNYWLSLIIDIK
;
A
#
# COMPACT_ATOMS: atom_id res chain seq x y z
N MET A 1 -5.23 21.27 -25.39
CA MET A 1 -6.35 22.11 -24.96
C MET A 1 -7.71 21.57 -25.38
N THR A 2 -7.88 20.99 -26.55
CA THR A 2 -9.17 20.43 -27.03
C THR A 2 -9.67 19.18 -26.30
N LYS A 3 -8.80 18.37 -25.68
CA LYS A 3 -9.20 17.19 -24.89
C LYS A 3 -9.71 17.50 -23.47
N LEU A 4 -9.35 18.65 -22.91
CA LEU A 4 -9.84 19.11 -21.59
C LEU A 4 -11.29 19.65 -21.64
N LEU A 5 -11.72 20.19 -22.77
CA LEU A 5 -13.05 20.80 -22.92
C LEU A 5 -14.17 19.74 -22.90
N GLY A 6 -13.91 18.54 -23.44
CA GLY A 6 -14.90 17.44 -23.46
C GLY A 6 -15.26 16.88 -22.08
N ILE A 7 -14.32 16.92 -21.14
CA ILE A 7 -14.52 16.41 -19.75
C ILE A 7 -15.35 17.41 -18.92
N PHE A 8 -15.15 18.71 -19.14
CA PHE A 8 -15.91 19.76 -18.45
C PHE A 8 -17.38 19.85 -18.91
N ILE A 9 -17.66 19.61 -20.20
CA ILE A 9 -19.03 19.65 -20.73
C ILE A 9 -19.87 18.48 -20.21
N SER A 10 -19.29 17.31 -20.00
CA SER A 10 -19.99 16.17 -19.36
C SER A 10 -20.37 16.40 -17.88
N PHE A 11 -19.65 17.27 -17.19
CA PHE A 11 -19.92 17.60 -15.79
C PHE A 11 -21.08 18.61 -15.63
N PHE A 12 -21.23 19.54 -16.61
CA PHE A 12 -22.29 20.58 -16.56
C PHE A 12 -23.65 20.10 -17.07
N MET A 13 -23.73 19.09 -17.95
CA MET A 13 -25.02 18.55 -18.42
C MET A 13 -25.77 17.74 -17.36
N LEU A 14 -25.12 17.31 -16.28
CA LEU A 14 -25.76 16.55 -15.18
C LEU A 14 -26.50 17.43 -14.14
N ALA A 15 -26.36 18.75 -14.23
CA ALA A 15 -27.01 19.69 -13.28
C ALA A 15 -28.50 19.96 -13.60
N ASN A 16 -28.99 19.59 -14.77
CA ASN A 16 -30.33 20.03 -15.25
C ASN A 16 -31.43 18.94 -15.29
N ILE A 17 -31.18 17.73 -14.73
CA ILE A 17 -32.22 16.70 -14.66
C ILE A 17 -32.60 16.47 -13.18
N MET A 18 -33.26 17.48 -12.58
CA MET A 18 -33.90 17.35 -11.29
C MET A 18 -35.40 17.62 -11.44
N ALA A 19 -36.19 16.59 -11.73
CA ALA A 19 -37.61 16.59 -11.40
C ALA A 19 -38.16 15.15 -11.36
N GLN A 20 -38.90 14.91 -10.30
CA GLN A 20 -39.84 13.83 -9.99
C GLN A 20 -39.36 12.65 -9.17
N GLN A 21 -39.86 12.61 -7.93
CA GLN A 21 -39.74 11.51 -6.99
C GLN A 21 -40.91 10.53 -7.12
N PRO A 22 -40.69 9.20 -6.96
CA PRO A 22 -41.71 8.28 -6.48
C PRO A 22 -41.48 7.92 -4.99
N LYS A 23 -42.54 7.97 -4.19
CA LYS A 23 -42.59 7.50 -2.81
C LYS A 23 -42.29 6.01 -2.72
N GLN A 24 -41.35 5.62 -1.88
CA GLN A 24 -41.07 4.21 -1.60
C GLN A 24 -41.75 3.74 -0.31
N ILE A 25 -42.52 2.68 -0.45
CA ILE A 25 -43.08 1.88 0.65
C ILE A 25 -42.14 0.74 0.96
N PHE A 26 -41.46 0.76 2.09
CA PHE A 26 -40.69 -0.37 2.60
C PHE A 26 -41.62 -1.41 3.25
N LYS A 27 -41.80 -2.58 2.62
CA LYS A 27 -42.35 -3.75 3.32
C LYS A 27 -41.28 -4.34 4.24
N LYS A 28 -41.51 -4.26 5.56
CA LYS A 28 -40.74 -5.00 6.57
C LYS A 28 -40.95 -6.49 6.40
N LEU A 29 -39.88 -7.25 6.27
CA LEU A 29 -39.90 -8.71 6.44
C LEU A 29 -40.18 -9.04 7.91
N PRO A 30 -41.04 -10.03 8.24
CA PRO A 30 -41.28 -10.41 9.61
C PRO A 30 -40.06 -11.09 10.20
N THR A 31 -39.41 -10.46 11.16
CA THR A 31 -38.41 -11.10 12.01
C THR A 31 -39.14 -11.71 13.21
N SER A 32 -38.98 -13.03 13.43
CA SER A 32 -39.51 -13.65 14.63
C SER A 32 -38.85 -13.05 15.88
N ASP A 33 -39.62 -12.76 16.92
CA ASP A 33 -39.12 -12.20 18.18
C ASP A 33 -38.02 -13.06 18.85
N SER A 34 -38.00 -14.36 18.56
CA SER A 34 -36.93 -15.25 18.98
C SER A 34 -35.60 -14.98 18.28
N LEU A 35 -35.60 -14.66 16.97
CA LEU A 35 -34.40 -14.25 16.23
C LEU A 35 -33.88 -12.87 16.71
N LYS A 36 -34.78 -11.99 17.05
CA LYS A 36 -34.43 -10.66 17.55
C LYS A 36 -33.82 -10.72 18.95
N LYS A 37 -34.39 -11.54 19.83
CA LYS A 37 -33.86 -11.82 21.15
C LYS A 37 -32.52 -12.56 21.11
N TYR A 38 -32.35 -13.46 20.14
CA TYR A 38 -31.10 -14.19 19.89
C TYR A 38 -30.04 -13.27 19.28
N ILE A 39 -30.40 -12.42 18.31
CA ILE A 39 -29.51 -11.39 17.73
C ILE A 39 -29.18 -10.29 18.75
N ASP A 40 -30.11 -9.90 19.61
CA ASP A 40 -29.89 -8.91 20.67
C ASP A 40 -29.07 -9.49 21.85
N SER A 41 -29.11 -10.80 22.11
CA SER A 41 -28.24 -11.49 23.07
C SER A 41 -26.83 -11.74 22.51
N ILE A 42 -26.68 -11.84 21.18
CA ILE A 42 -25.42 -11.91 20.45
C ILE A 42 -24.95 -10.50 20.02
N ARG A 43 -25.53 -9.42 20.53
CA ARG A 43 -24.86 -8.12 20.53
C ARG A 43 -23.64 -8.15 21.45
N SER A 44 -22.86 -9.22 21.27
CA SER A 44 -21.46 -9.26 21.55
C SER A 44 -20.79 -8.14 20.80
N LEU A 45 -20.04 -7.37 21.50
CA LEU A 45 -19.09 -6.34 21.13
C LEU A 45 -18.87 -6.30 19.61
N PRO A 46 -19.36 -5.27 18.89
CA PRO A 46 -18.84 -5.01 17.57
C PRO A 46 -17.31 -5.01 17.70
N PRO A 47 -16.54 -5.42 16.72
CA PRO A 47 -15.08 -5.44 16.82
C PRO A 47 -14.58 -4.05 17.19
N LEU A 48 -14.42 -3.83 18.49
CA LEU A 48 -14.02 -2.57 19.12
C LEU A 48 -12.65 -2.11 18.62
N GLU A 49 -11.85 -3.08 18.34
CA GLU A 49 -10.51 -2.98 17.80
C GLU A 49 -10.43 -2.09 16.56
N VAL A 50 -11.27 -2.38 15.58
CA VAL A 50 -11.30 -1.65 14.32
C VAL A 50 -11.83 -0.22 14.51
N LYS A 51 -12.75 -0.01 15.47
CA LYS A 51 -13.31 1.32 15.73
C LYS A 51 -12.33 2.25 16.45
N SER A 52 -11.50 1.75 17.34
CA SER A 52 -10.53 2.60 18.07
C SER A 52 -9.36 3.06 17.20
N ILE A 53 -9.00 2.28 16.18
CA ILE A 53 -7.86 2.52 15.31
C ILE A 53 -8.24 3.37 14.09
N ARG A 54 -9.42 3.14 13.53
CA ARG A 54 -9.90 3.88 12.36
C ARG A 54 -10.38 5.28 12.70
N ALA A 55 -10.26 6.18 11.74
CA ALA A 55 -10.95 7.45 11.84
C ALA A 55 -12.45 7.19 11.98
N ASN A 56 -13.05 7.77 13.02
CA ASN A 56 -14.48 7.74 13.22
C ASN A 56 -15.20 8.26 11.95
N GLU A 57 -16.40 7.75 11.63
CA GLU A 57 -17.19 8.28 10.52
C GLU A 57 -17.45 9.78 10.66
N GLN A 58 -17.47 10.28 11.89
CA GLN A 58 -17.66 11.68 12.21
C GLN A 58 -16.36 12.49 12.28
N GLY A 59 -15.18 11.86 12.14
CA GLY A 59 -13.88 12.55 12.19
C GLY A 59 -13.65 13.46 10.96
N PRO A 60 -12.97 14.61 11.14
CA PRO A 60 -12.71 15.59 10.09
C PRO A 60 -11.49 15.20 9.23
N PHE A 61 -11.56 14.08 8.55
CA PHE A 61 -10.47 13.54 7.72
C PHE A 61 -10.97 13.15 6.35
N ALA A 62 -10.13 13.40 5.32
CA ALA A 62 -10.35 12.86 3.98
C ALA A 62 -10.15 11.35 3.99
N LYS A 63 -11.23 10.59 3.84
CA LYS A 63 -11.20 9.12 3.90
C LYS A 63 -12.05 8.46 2.83
N SER A 64 -11.68 7.22 2.50
CA SER A 64 -12.46 6.30 1.65
C SER A 64 -12.54 4.95 2.34
N ASN A 65 -13.69 4.30 2.26
CA ASN A 65 -13.90 2.96 2.80
C ASN A 65 -14.23 2.01 1.66
N ILE A 66 -13.61 0.84 1.64
CA ILE A 66 -13.90 -0.26 0.69
C ILE A 66 -14.42 -1.43 1.51
N SER A 67 -15.64 -1.85 1.24
CA SER A 67 -16.33 -2.94 1.94
C SER A 67 -15.90 -4.31 1.39
N LYS A 68 -16.15 -5.40 2.16
CA LYS A 68 -15.91 -6.78 1.74
C LYS A 68 -16.51 -7.10 0.36
N ASN A 69 -17.72 -6.65 0.10
CA ASN A 69 -18.38 -6.87 -1.18
C ASN A 69 -17.67 -6.17 -2.34
N GLN A 70 -17.17 -4.95 -2.12
CA GLN A 70 -16.38 -4.23 -3.14
C GLN A 70 -15.02 -4.89 -3.35
N ILE A 71 -14.36 -5.36 -2.29
CA ILE A 71 -13.11 -6.13 -2.40
C ILE A 71 -13.35 -7.40 -3.24
N ALA A 72 -14.39 -8.17 -2.94
CA ALA A 72 -14.73 -9.41 -3.66
C ALA A 72 -15.06 -9.20 -5.15
N LEU A 73 -15.53 -7.99 -5.53
CA LEU A 73 -15.78 -7.65 -6.93
C LEU A 73 -14.48 -7.35 -7.72
N LEU A 74 -13.36 -7.07 -7.04
CA LEU A 74 -12.10 -6.66 -7.65
C LEU A 74 -10.97 -7.69 -7.48
N ASN A 75 -11.13 -8.63 -6.55
CA ASN A 75 -10.06 -9.57 -6.16
C ASN A 75 -9.95 -10.76 -7.12
N THR A 76 -9.24 -10.59 -8.22
CA THR A 76 -8.96 -11.63 -9.22
C THR A 76 -7.70 -12.41 -8.95
N GLY A 77 -6.76 -11.86 -8.18
CA GLY A 77 -5.44 -12.43 -7.90
C GLY A 77 -4.32 -11.41 -8.01
N GLN A 78 -4.63 -10.20 -8.47
CA GLN A 78 -3.72 -9.06 -8.37
C GLN A 78 -3.55 -8.65 -6.91
N ASP A 79 -2.40 -8.06 -6.59
CA ASP A 79 -2.06 -7.64 -5.23
C ASP A 79 -2.95 -6.48 -4.73
N LEU A 80 -2.90 -6.27 -3.42
CA LEU A 80 -3.73 -5.28 -2.73
C LEU A 80 -3.72 -3.86 -3.34
N PRO A 81 -2.61 -3.29 -3.84
CA PRO A 81 -2.60 -1.98 -4.49
C PRO A 81 -3.64 -1.83 -5.62
N PHE A 82 -3.89 -2.89 -6.39
CA PHE A 82 -4.86 -2.86 -7.50
C PHE A 82 -6.31 -2.75 -7.03
N ILE A 83 -6.62 -3.19 -5.81
CA ILE A 83 -7.94 -2.96 -5.19
C ILE A 83 -8.11 -1.48 -4.82
N LEU A 84 -7.01 -0.77 -4.51
CA LEU A 84 -7.01 0.65 -4.13
C LEU A 84 -7.00 1.59 -5.33
N GLN A 85 -6.74 1.11 -6.54
CA GLN A 85 -6.42 1.92 -7.73
C GLN A 85 -7.50 2.96 -8.11
N ASN A 86 -8.76 2.73 -7.77
CA ASN A 86 -9.87 3.64 -8.07
C ASN A 86 -10.15 4.65 -6.93
N THR A 87 -9.35 4.64 -5.88
CA THR A 87 -9.39 5.68 -4.83
C THR A 87 -8.80 6.99 -5.38
N PRO A 88 -9.34 8.18 -5.01
CA PRO A 88 -8.74 9.45 -5.41
C PRO A 88 -7.26 9.55 -5.08
N SER A 89 -6.50 10.22 -5.93
CA SER A 89 -5.07 10.50 -5.77
C SER A 89 -4.17 9.25 -5.74
N VAL A 90 -4.68 8.06 -6.12
CA VAL A 90 -3.92 6.80 -6.10
C VAL A 90 -3.36 6.47 -7.48
N VAL A 91 -2.08 6.12 -7.53
CA VAL A 91 -1.38 5.52 -8.68
C VAL A 91 -0.78 4.19 -8.22
N VAL A 92 -0.91 3.15 -9.02
CA VAL A 92 -0.37 1.80 -8.75
C VAL A 92 0.55 1.37 -9.89
N HIS A 93 1.50 0.49 -9.57
CA HIS A 93 2.40 -0.13 -10.54
C HIS A 93 2.75 -1.56 -10.12
N ALA A 94 3.34 -2.32 -11.03
CA ALA A 94 3.88 -3.66 -10.78
C ALA A 94 5.13 -3.87 -11.62
N ASP A 95 6.19 -4.42 -11.02
CA ASP A 95 7.45 -4.66 -11.72
C ASP A 95 7.30 -5.76 -12.78
N ALA A 96 6.53 -6.81 -12.48
CA ALA A 96 6.17 -7.86 -13.44
C ALA A 96 5.09 -7.43 -14.48
N GLY A 97 4.56 -6.20 -14.40
CA GLY A 97 3.65 -5.58 -15.36
C GLY A 97 2.19 -6.07 -15.33
N ASN A 98 1.85 -7.14 -14.61
CA ASN A 98 0.50 -7.74 -14.59
C ASN A 98 -0.24 -7.61 -13.24
N GLY A 99 0.41 -7.02 -12.22
CA GLY A 99 -0.18 -6.79 -10.90
C GLY A 99 -0.01 -7.94 -9.91
N VAL A 100 0.85 -8.91 -10.20
CA VAL A 100 1.24 -10.00 -9.31
C VAL A 100 2.73 -9.91 -9.01
N GLY A 101 3.14 -10.13 -7.78
CA GLY A 101 4.53 -10.07 -7.33
C GLY A 101 4.88 -8.73 -6.69
N TYR A 102 5.96 -8.07 -7.13
CA TYR A 102 6.33 -6.75 -6.63
C TYR A 102 5.39 -5.67 -7.17
N THR A 103 4.63 -5.07 -6.27
CA THR A 103 3.63 -4.05 -6.60
C THR A 103 3.75 -2.86 -5.66
N GLY A 104 3.46 -1.67 -6.17
CA GLY A 104 3.56 -0.45 -5.41
C GLY A 104 2.34 0.46 -5.54
N VAL A 105 2.22 1.40 -4.59
CA VAL A 105 1.16 2.39 -4.54
C VAL A 105 1.70 3.76 -4.13
N ARG A 106 1.18 4.80 -4.74
CA ARG A 106 1.38 6.20 -4.36
C ARG A 106 0.05 6.87 -4.07
N ILE A 107 -0.01 7.68 -3.02
CA ILE A 107 -1.20 8.47 -2.63
C ILE A 107 -0.79 9.94 -2.59
N ARG A 108 -1.47 10.82 -3.34
CA ARG A 108 -1.10 12.24 -3.49
C ARG A 108 0.37 12.43 -3.93
N GLY A 109 0.90 11.48 -4.72
CA GLY A 109 2.31 11.47 -5.15
C GLY A 109 3.32 11.11 -4.05
N THR A 110 2.90 10.73 -2.84
CA THR A 110 3.80 10.20 -1.81
C THR A 110 4.03 8.71 -2.04
N ASP A 111 5.26 8.26 -1.87
CA ASP A 111 5.66 6.87 -2.04
C ASP A 111 5.25 5.97 -0.85
N ALA A 112 5.36 4.65 -1.03
CA ALA A 112 4.94 3.67 -0.04
C ALA A 112 5.66 3.80 1.31
N THR A 113 6.87 4.35 1.37
CA THR A 113 7.60 4.56 2.63
C THR A 113 6.97 5.64 3.52
N ARG A 114 6.07 6.46 2.96
CA ARG A 114 5.31 7.52 3.64
C ARG A 114 3.84 7.20 3.80
N ILE A 115 3.42 6.03 3.36
CA ILE A 115 2.05 5.52 3.54
C ILE A 115 2.09 4.45 4.61
N ASN A 116 1.35 4.65 5.67
CA ASN A 116 1.26 3.69 6.76
C ASN A 116 0.22 2.61 6.43
N PHE A 117 0.63 1.35 6.47
CA PHE A 117 -0.26 0.20 6.35
C PHE A 117 -0.42 -0.48 7.70
N THR A 118 -1.66 -0.78 8.07
CA THR A 118 -1.94 -1.54 9.29
C THR A 118 -2.82 -2.75 9.02
N LEU A 119 -2.51 -3.86 9.66
CA LEU A 119 -3.32 -5.07 9.69
C LEU A 119 -3.98 -5.19 11.07
N ASN A 120 -5.29 -4.95 11.15
CA ASN A 120 -6.02 -4.93 12.43
C ASN A 120 -5.43 -3.93 13.44
N GLY A 121 -4.82 -2.82 12.95
CA GLY A 121 -4.17 -1.80 13.75
C GLY A 121 -2.70 -2.02 14.09
N ILE A 122 -2.17 -3.19 13.82
CA ILE A 122 -0.75 -3.49 13.95
C ILE A 122 -0.02 -2.94 12.73
N PRO A 123 1.09 -2.18 12.89
CA PRO A 123 1.90 -1.71 11.77
C PRO A 123 2.39 -2.88 10.89
N TYR A 124 2.30 -2.70 9.56
CA TYR A 124 2.74 -3.70 8.61
C TYR A 124 3.98 -3.26 7.81
N ASN A 125 4.19 -1.96 7.63
CA ASN A 125 5.40 -1.48 6.95
C ASN A 125 6.64 -2.11 7.60
N ASP A 126 7.60 -2.51 6.78
CA ASP A 126 8.91 -2.94 7.26
C ASP A 126 9.54 -1.82 8.09
N PRO A 127 10.00 -2.08 9.31
CA PRO A 127 10.48 -1.01 10.19
C PRO A 127 11.78 -0.35 9.73
N GLU A 128 12.61 -1.05 8.97
CA GLU A 128 13.93 -0.60 8.54
C GLU A 128 13.86 0.19 7.23
N SER A 129 13.28 -0.39 6.18
CA SER A 129 13.08 0.28 4.88
C SER A 129 11.86 1.20 4.87
N MET A 130 10.92 1.03 5.81
CA MET A 130 9.60 1.68 5.87
C MET A 130 8.71 1.39 4.65
N GLY A 131 9.14 0.52 3.76
CA GLY A 131 8.38 0.05 2.61
C GLY A 131 7.25 -0.90 2.99
N THR A 132 6.41 -1.21 2.01
CA THR A 132 5.33 -2.20 2.13
C THR A 132 5.47 -3.20 1.00
N PHE A 133 5.78 -4.44 1.34
CA PHE A 133 5.99 -5.52 0.39
C PHE A 133 4.72 -6.38 0.32
N PHE A 134 3.84 -6.09 -0.65
CA PHE A 134 2.56 -6.80 -0.79
C PHE A 134 2.73 -8.24 -1.26
N VAL A 135 3.84 -8.53 -1.93
CA VAL A 135 4.25 -9.88 -2.33
C VAL A 135 4.35 -10.84 -1.13
N ASN A 136 4.66 -10.31 0.08
CA ASN A 136 4.70 -11.07 1.34
C ASN A 136 3.30 -11.32 1.95
N LEU A 137 2.23 -10.77 1.33
CA LEU A 137 0.83 -10.99 1.70
C LEU A 137 0.01 -11.54 0.52
N PRO A 138 0.39 -12.67 -0.10
CA PRO A 138 -0.30 -13.20 -1.27
C PRO A 138 -1.77 -13.44 -0.97
N ASP A 139 -2.66 -12.93 -1.84
CA ASP A 139 -4.11 -13.06 -1.72
C ASP A 139 -4.68 -12.63 -0.35
N PHE A 140 -4.00 -11.73 0.36
CA PHE A 140 -4.50 -11.29 1.67
C PHE A 140 -5.86 -10.60 1.57
N SER A 141 -6.16 -10.00 0.44
CA SER A 141 -7.45 -9.39 0.11
C SER A 141 -8.64 -10.34 0.31
N SER A 142 -8.44 -11.65 0.12
CA SER A 142 -9.47 -12.68 0.39
C SER A 142 -9.81 -12.84 1.87
N SER A 143 -8.91 -12.43 2.79
CA SER A 143 -9.13 -12.40 4.24
C SER A 143 -9.62 -11.05 4.75
N VAL A 144 -9.55 -9.99 3.93
CA VAL A 144 -9.90 -8.62 4.35
C VAL A 144 -11.41 -8.40 4.28
N ASN A 145 -11.97 -7.92 5.38
CA ASN A 145 -13.39 -7.59 5.49
C ASN A 145 -13.68 -6.12 5.12
N SER A 146 -12.72 -5.23 5.36
CA SER A 146 -12.86 -3.82 5.00
C SER A 146 -11.51 -3.12 4.96
N ILE A 147 -11.41 -2.09 4.12
CA ILE A 147 -10.24 -1.23 4.00
C ILE A 147 -10.67 0.20 4.24
N GLN A 148 -9.97 0.92 5.11
CA GLN A 148 -10.11 2.37 5.23
C GLN A 148 -8.83 3.05 4.76
N ILE A 149 -8.96 3.97 3.82
CA ILE A 149 -7.86 4.78 3.31
C ILE A 149 -8.05 6.20 3.84
N GLN A 150 -7.10 6.69 4.62
CA GLN A 150 -7.02 8.08 5.05
C GLN A 150 -5.92 8.76 4.25
N ARG A 151 -6.23 9.84 3.57
CA ARG A 151 -5.27 10.63 2.82
C ARG A 151 -4.76 11.76 3.70
N GLY A 152 -3.46 12.11 3.58
CA GLY A 152 -2.78 13.03 4.52
C GLY A 152 -2.39 12.35 5.83
N VAL A 153 -2.12 13.14 6.87
CA VAL A 153 -1.54 12.67 8.14
C VAL A 153 -2.45 11.69 8.90
N GLY A 154 -3.76 11.88 8.86
CA GLY A 154 -4.70 10.99 9.55
C GLY A 154 -4.62 11.08 11.10
N THR A 155 -5.23 10.11 11.81
CA THR A 155 -5.27 10.06 13.28
C THR A 155 -4.05 9.37 13.88
N SER A 156 -3.67 9.71 15.12
CA SER A 156 -2.55 9.07 15.84
C SER A 156 -2.82 7.61 16.18
N SER A 157 -4.07 7.19 16.26
CA SER A 157 -4.44 5.79 16.45
C SER A 157 -4.08 4.87 15.27
N ASN A 158 -3.75 5.44 14.10
CA ASN A 158 -3.19 4.70 12.98
C ASN A 158 -1.76 4.19 13.23
N GLY A 159 -1.13 4.59 14.33
CA GLY A 159 0.23 4.24 14.67
C GLY A 159 1.26 5.28 14.24
N ALA A 160 2.51 4.90 14.36
CA ALA A 160 3.65 5.80 14.25
C ALA A 160 3.94 6.28 12.83
N GLY A 161 3.66 5.46 11.81
CA GLY A 161 3.99 5.73 10.42
C GLY A 161 3.04 6.68 9.67
N ALA A 162 1.98 7.20 10.31
CA ALA A 162 1.00 8.06 9.66
C ALA A 162 1.62 9.42 9.27
N PHE A 163 1.92 9.59 7.98
CA PHE A 163 2.58 10.78 7.44
C PHE A 163 1.92 11.27 6.13
N GLY A 164 2.07 10.57 5.02
CA GLY A 164 1.47 10.95 3.73
C GLY A 164 0.10 10.32 3.47
N GLY A 165 -0.21 9.23 4.15
CA GLY A 165 -1.47 8.51 4.07
C GLY A 165 -1.49 7.30 5.00
N THR A 166 -2.67 6.74 5.23
CA THR A 166 -2.83 5.49 5.99
C THR A 166 -3.85 4.57 5.33
N VAL A 167 -3.53 3.29 5.25
CA VAL A 167 -4.40 2.21 4.77
C VAL A 167 -4.59 1.19 5.88
N ASN A 168 -5.79 1.14 6.43
CA ASN A 168 -6.14 0.23 7.53
C ASN A 168 -6.92 -0.96 6.99
N LEU A 169 -6.33 -2.15 7.05
CA LEU A 169 -6.94 -3.42 6.67
C LEU A 169 -7.53 -4.11 7.90
N SER A 170 -8.76 -4.60 7.80
CA SER A 170 -9.40 -5.36 8.87
C SER A 170 -9.80 -6.76 8.40
N THR A 171 -9.45 -7.76 9.20
CA THR A 171 -9.86 -9.16 9.02
C THR A 171 -10.76 -9.63 10.18
N ASN A 172 -11.08 -8.75 11.13
CA ASN A 172 -11.63 -9.11 12.44
C ASN A 172 -13.17 -9.01 12.53
N GLU A 173 -13.89 -9.16 11.42
CA GLU A 173 -15.36 -9.17 11.49
C GLU A 173 -15.89 -10.50 12.04
N TYR A 174 -16.93 -10.40 12.88
CA TYR A 174 -17.67 -11.53 13.37
C TYR A 174 -18.55 -12.15 12.28
N ASN A 175 -18.44 -13.46 12.06
CA ASN A 175 -19.34 -14.21 11.18
C ASN A 175 -19.97 -15.37 11.98
N PRO A 176 -21.28 -15.32 12.27
CA PRO A 176 -21.95 -16.36 13.04
C PRO A 176 -22.24 -17.63 12.23
N ASN A 177 -22.17 -17.56 10.89
CA ASN A 177 -22.54 -18.65 10.01
C ASN A 177 -21.30 -19.45 9.58
N ASN A 178 -21.44 -20.76 9.50
CA ASN A 178 -20.42 -21.60 8.87
C ASN A 178 -20.42 -21.37 7.35
N TYR A 179 -19.25 -21.56 6.73
CA TYR A 179 -19.09 -21.42 5.28
C TYR A 179 -17.84 -22.17 4.81
N ILE A 180 -17.90 -22.60 3.55
CA ILE A 180 -16.75 -23.02 2.75
C ILE A 180 -16.84 -22.27 1.42
N SER A 181 -15.73 -21.69 0.96
CA SER A 181 -15.67 -20.99 -0.33
C SER A 181 -14.45 -21.43 -1.11
N PHE A 182 -14.67 -21.88 -2.32
CA PHE A 182 -13.65 -22.16 -3.32
C PHE A 182 -13.62 -21.02 -4.32
N GLN A 183 -12.47 -20.40 -4.50
CA GLN A 183 -12.27 -19.29 -5.42
C GLN A 183 -11.09 -19.61 -6.33
N ASN A 184 -11.37 -19.85 -7.60
CA ASN A 184 -10.36 -20.16 -8.59
C ASN A 184 -10.41 -19.10 -9.69
N SER A 185 -9.26 -18.54 -10.03
CA SER A 185 -9.14 -17.58 -11.12
C SER A 185 -8.01 -17.99 -12.05
N GLY A 186 -8.23 -17.82 -13.35
CA GLY A 186 -7.21 -17.95 -14.36
C GLY A 186 -7.18 -16.72 -15.23
N GLY A 187 -6.01 -16.33 -15.72
CA GLY A 187 -5.84 -15.11 -16.51
C GLY A 187 -4.66 -15.16 -17.46
N SER A 188 -4.45 -14.06 -18.15
CA SER A 188 -3.30 -13.84 -19.02
C SER A 188 -1.99 -14.11 -18.28
N PHE A 189 -0.92 -14.37 -19.01
CA PHE A 189 0.44 -14.66 -18.48
C PHE A 189 0.48 -15.92 -17.60
N ASN A 190 -0.28 -16.95 -17.99
CA ASN A 190 -0.41 -18.22 -17.25
C ASN A 190 -0.73 -18.00 -15.76
N THR A 191 -1.42 -16.90 -15.44
CA THR A 191 -1.75 -16.60 -14.06
C THR A 191 -2.87 -17.47 -13.55
N LEU A 192 -2.64 -18.17 -12.44
CA LEU A 192 -3.62 -19.02 -11.75
C LEU A 192 -3.66 -18.64 -10.26
N LYS A 193 -4.86 -18.45 -9.75
CA LYS A 193 -5.13 -18.29 -8.32
C LYS A 193 -6.07 -19.36 -7.83
N ASN A 194 -5.72 -20.05 -6.75
CA ASN A 194 -6.56 -21.03 -6.08
C ASN A 194 -6.66 -20.65 -4.59
N THR A 195 -7.87 -20.43 -4.10
CA THR A 195 -8.14 -20.06 -2.72
C THR A 195 -9.25 -20.89 -2.12
N LEU A 196 -8.99 -21.45 -0.95
CA LEU A 196 -9.97 -22.12 -0.09
C LEU A 196 -10.17 -21.27 1.16
N LEU A 197 -11.42 -20.90 1.44
CA LEU A 197 -11.82 -20.26 2.69
C LEU A 197 -12.76 -21.20 3.44
N PHE A 198 -12.61 -21.22 4.76
CA PHE A 198 -13.42 -22.02 5.65
C PHE A 198 -13.72 -21.25 6.92
N GLY A 199 -14.95 -21.34 7.42
CA GLY A 199 -15.33 -20.79 8.72
C GLY A 199 -16.33 -21.68 9.43
N THR A 200 -16.16 -21.87 10.74
CA THR A 200 -17.05 -22.71 11.54
C THR A 200 -18.37 -22.03 11.90
N GLY A 201 -18.43 -20.69 11.75
CA GLY A 201 -19.47 -19.92 12.43
C GLY A 201 -19.29 -19.98 13.96
N LEU A 202 -20.34 -19.68 14.68
CA LEU A 202 -20.31 -19.66 16.15
C LEU A 202 -20.51 -21.07 16.71
N LEU A 203 -19.48 -21.64 17.34
CA LEU A 203 -19.48 -22.91 18.05
C LEU A 203 -19.73 -22.68 19.53
N ASN A 204 -20.64 -23.45 20.12
CA ASN A 204 -20.96 -23.42 21.56
C ASN A 204 -21.20 -22.01 22.11
N ASN A 205 -21.76 -21.11 21.28
CA ASN A 205 -22.03 -19.69 21.59
C ASN A 205 -20.80 -18.84 21.94
N HIS A 206 -19.57 -19.36 21.79
CA HIS A 206 -18.36 -18.65 22.22
C HIS A 206 -17.22 -18.65 21.21
N TRP A 207 -17.10 -19.65 20.37
CA TRP A 207 -15.92 -19.81 19.52
C TRP A 207 -16.21 -19.63 18.04
N THR A 208 -15.33 -18.93 17.35
CA THR A 208 -15.28 -18.93 15.88
C THR A 208 -13.88 -19.27 15.42
N LEU A 209 -13.80 -19.99 14.31
CA LEU A 209 -12.56 -20.28 13.60
C LEU A 209 -12.76 -19.96 12.13
N ASP A 210 -11.84 -19.17 11.56
CA ASP A 210 -11.79 -18.82 10.14
C ASP A 210 -10.42 -19.20 9.58
N ALA A 211 -10.38 -19.81 8.41
CA ALA A 211 -9.13 -20.19 7.75
C ALA A 211 -9.17 -19.89 6.27
N ARG A 212 -7.98 -19.61 5.71
CA ARG A 212 -7.74 -19.46 4.27
C ARG A 212 -6.43 -20.14 3.89
N LEU A 213 -6.46 -20.85 2.75
CA LEU A 213 -5.28 -21.34 2.06
C LEU A 213 -5.30 -20.75 0.65
N SER A 214 -4.17 -20.27 0.15
CA SER A 214 -4.08 -19.69 -1.17
C SER A 214 -2.77 -19.98 -1.87
N LYS A 215 -2.85 -20.16 -3.18
CA LYS A 215 -1.70 -20.23 -4.08
C LYS A 215 -1.96 -19.37 -5.32
N ILE A 216 -0.95 -18.55 -5.70
CA ILE A 216 -0.94 -17.79 -6.94
C ILE A 216 0.33 -18.14 -7.69
N VAL A 217 0.22 -18.40 -8.98
CA VAL A 217 1.36 -18.53 -9.90
C VAL A 217 1.13 -17.64 -11.10
N SER A 218 2.19 -17.08 -11.66
CA SER A 218 2.15 -16.25 -12.86
C SER A 218 3.51 -16.23 -13.54
N ASP A 219 3.54 -16.11 -14.87
CA ASP A 219 4.77 -15.88 -15.62
C ASP A 219 5.17 -14.39 -15.64
N GLY A 220 4.22 -13.48 -15.30
CA GLY A 220 4.39 -12.03 -15.46
C GLY A 220 4.22 -11.58 -16.92
N TYR A 221 4.11 -10.27 -17.12
CA TYR A 221 4.12 -9.65 -18.46
C TYR A 221 5.56 -9.40 -18.94
N ILE A 222 6.45 -9.05 -18.02
CA ILE A 222 7.87 -8.83 -18.27
C ILE A 222 8.58 -10.19 -18.41
N ASP A 223 9.56 -10.31 -19.29
CA ASP A 223 10.29 -11.54 -19.55
C ASP A 223 10.87 -12.13 -18.26
N ARG A 224 10.63 -13.43 -18.02
CA ARG A 224 11.07 -14.16 -16.83
C ARG A 224 10.53 -13.67 -15.49
N ALA A 225 9.64 -12.66 -15.43
CA ALA A 225 9.10 -12.11 -14.19
C ALA A 225 8.07 -13.03 -13.51
N SER A 226 8.44 -14.30 -13.35
CA SER A 226 7.56 -15.33 -12.78
C SER A 226 7.39 -15.16 -11.26
N SER A 227 6.23 -15.59 -10.76
CA SER A 227 5.89 -15.58 -9.33
C SER A 227 5.28 -16.92 -8.92
N ASP A 228 5.73 -17.54 -7.83
CA ASP A 228 5.08 -18.66 -7.11
C ASP A 228 4.85 -18.21 -5.66
N LEU A 229 3.61 -17.87 -5.35
CA LEU A 229 3.20 -17.27 -4.10
C LEU A 229 2.26 -18.21 -3.35
N LYS A 230 2.52 -18.44 -2.06
CA LYS A 230 1.72 -19.29 -1.19
C LYS A 230 1.39 -18.55 0.09
N SER A 231 0.17 -18.70 0.58
CA SER A 231 -0.19 -18.11 1.87
C SER A 231 -1.27 -18.90 2.60
N TYR A 232 -1.27 -18.73 3.92
CA TYR A 232 -2.38 -19.16 4.76
C TYR A 232 -2.76 -18.07 5.74
N PHE A 233 -3.98 -18.15 6.23
CA PHE A 233 -4.52 -17.32 7.31
C PHE A 233 -5.37 -18.20 8.22
N LEU A 234 -5.19 -18.10 9.51
CA LEU A 234 -5.99 -18.77 10.54
C LEU A 234 -6.33 -17.75 11.62
N SER A 235 -7.61 -17.67 11.97
CA SER A 235 -8.10 -16.82 13.05
C SER A 235 -9.03 -17.61 13.94
N THR A 236 -8.75 -17.63 15.24
CA THR A 236 -9.69 -18.17 16.23
C THR A 236 -10.05 -17.10 17.23
N THR A 237 -11.32 -17.03 17.61
CA THR A 237 -11.81 -16.02 18.54
C THR A 237 -12.71 -16.66 19.60
N TYR A 238 -12.44 -16.35 20.85
CA TYR A 238 -13.36 -16.57 21.95
C TYR A 238 -14.20 -15.31 22.20
N TRP A 239 -15.50 -15.46 22.19
CA TRP A 239 -16.48 -14.41 22.43
C TRP A 239 -17.11 -14.58 23.80
N GLY A 240 -16.75 -13.74 24.75
CA GLY A 240 -17.41 -13.64 26.07
C GLY A 240 -18.47 -12.53 26.06
N GLU A 241 -19.23 -12.38 27.16
CA GLU A 241 -20.29 -11.37 27.27
C GLU A 241 -19.77 -9.93 27.14
N LYS A 242 -18.59 -9.64 27.71
CA LYS A 242 -17.97 -8.30 27.74
C LYS A 242 -16.52 -8.30 27.32
N SER A 243 -16.05 -9.39 26.74
CA SER A 243 -14.67 -9.50 26.28
C SER A 243 -14.54 -10.42 25.10
N SER A 244 -13.50 -10.20 24.30
CA SER A 244 -13.08 -11.14 23.26
C SER A 244 -11.59 -11.35 23.32
N LEU A 245 -11.18 -12.59 23.04
CA LEU A 245 -9.78 -12.97 22.87
C LEU A 245 -9.64 -13.58 21.49
N ARG A 246 -8.79 -12.99 20.64
CA ARG A 246 -8.54 -13.45 19.29
C ARG A 246 -7.08 -13.77 19.09
N PHE A 247 -6.83 -14.86 18.41
CA PHE A 247 -5.52 -15.25 17.93
C PHE A 247 -5.54 -15.35 16.39
N ASN A 248 -4.63 -14.65 15.74
CA ASN A 248 -4.40 -14.75 14.31
C ASN A 248 -2.99 -15.27 14.05
N ILE A 249 -2.87 -16.19 13.10
CA ILE A 249 -1.61 -16.58 12.49
C ILE A 249 -1.78 -16.55 10.97
N PHE A 250 -0.87 -15.90 10.26
CA PHE A 250 -0.85 -15.92 8.80
C PHE A 250 0.57 -15.82 8.28
N SER A 251 0.78 -16.37 7.11
CA SER A 251 2.10 -16.39 6.47
C SER A 251 1.96 -16.23 4.97
N GLY A 252 2.95 -15.56 4.39
CA GLY A 252 3.19 -15.51 2.96
C GLY A 252 4.59 -16.05 2.66
N LYS A 253 4.69 -16.86 1.61
CA LYS A 253 5.95 -17.31 1.03
C LYS A 253 5.95 -16.95 -0.44
N GLU A 254 7.00 -16.29 -0.86
CA GLU A 254 7.26 -15.94 -2.25
C GLU A 254 8.48 -16.65 -2.81
N LYS A 255 8.46 -16.92 -4.12
CA LYS A 255 9.59 -17.07 -5.00
C LYS A 255 9.26 -16.28 -6.26
N THR A 256 9.93 -15.14 -6.44
CA THR A 256 9.71 -14.23 -7.57
C THR A 256 11.00 -14.01 -8.33
N TYR A 257 10.94 -14.06 -9.65
CA TYR A 257 12.08 -13.68 -10.48
C TYR A 257 12.23 -12.15 -10.45
N GLN A 258 13.47 -11.66 -10.36
CA GLN A 258 13.74 -10.23 -10.26
C GLN A 258 13.34 -9.50 -11.54
N ALA A 259 12.59 -8.39 -11.41
CA ALA A 259 12.16 -7.53 -12.51
C ALA A 259 12.24 -6.04 -12.14
N TRP A 260 13.00 -5.69 -11.09
CA TRP A 260 13.07 -4.33 -10.54
C TRP A 260 14.05 -3.38 -11.24
N TYR A 261 14.72 -3.84 -12.31
CA TYR A 261 15.62 -2.97 -13.07
C TYR A 261 14.93 -2.17 -14.17
N GLY A 262 13.66 -2.49 -14.49
CA GLY A 262 12.90 -1.82 -15.53
C GLY A 262 13.43 -2.11 -16.95
N VAL A 263 12.79 -1.51 -17.94
CA VAL A 263 13.13 -1.59 -19.36
C VAL A 263 13.80 -0.28 -19.78
N PRO A 264 15.01 -0.31 -20.37
CA PRO A 264 15.65 0.88 -20.94
C PRO A 264 14.77 1.57 -22.01
N GLU A 265 14.81 2.89 -22.08
CA GLU A 265 13.97 3.71 -22.98
C GLU A 265 14.06 3.26 -24.43
N GLU A 266 15.26 3.01 -24.91
CA GLU A 266 15.53 2.57 -26.29
C GLU A 266 14.90 1.22 -26.64
N LEU A 267 14.63 0.38 -25.66
CA LEU A 267 14.00 -0.94 -25.85
C LEU A 267 12.47 -0.90 -25.77
N LEU A 268 11.85 0.16 -25.25
CA LEU A 268 10.39 0.23 -25.09
C LEU A 268 9.61 -0.01 -26.39
N SER A 269 10.11 0.43 -27.52
CA SER A 269 9.47 0.26 -28.83
C SER A 269 9.83 -1.06 -29.50
N ILE A 270 10.96 -1.68 -29.15
CA ILE A 270 11.56 -2.85 -29.81
C ILE A 270 11.25 -4.13 -29.03
N ASN A 271 11.51 -4.10 -27.73
CA ASN A 271 11.28 -5.23 -26.81
C ASN A 271 10.78 -4.70 -25.45
N ARG A 272 9.50 -4.39 -25.39
CA ARG A 272 8.84 -3.79 -24.23
C ARG A 272 8.82 -4.69 -22.99
N THR A 273 9.05 -5.99 -23.14
CA THR A 273 9.07 -6.97 -22.06
C THR A 273 10.46 -7.31 -21.59
N TYR A 274 11.49 -6.67 -22.13
CA TYR A 274 12.89 -6.94 -21.80
C TYR A 274 13.14 -6.87 -20.28
N ASN A 275 13.84 -7.88 -19.78
CA ASN A 275 14.29 -7.93 -18.39
C ASN A 275 15.81 -8.14 -18.35
N PRO A 276 16.60 -7.20 -17.84
CA PRO A 276 18.05 -7.36 -17.74
C PRO A 276 18.50 -8.34 -16.65
N ALA A 277 17.61 -8.70 -15.69
CA ALA A 277 17.97 -9.60 -14.62
C ALA A 277 18.41 -10.98 -15.16
N GLY A 278 19.55 -11.48 -14.66
CA GLY A 278 20.12 -12.76 -15.01
C GLY A 278 20.90 -12.80 -16.33
N THR A 279 20.89 -11.70 -17.12
CA THR A 279 21.58 -11.67 -18.43
C THR A 279 23.10 -11.54 -18.34
N GLU A 280 23.65 -11.31 -17.15
CA GLU A 280 25.11 -11.37 -16.94
C GLU A 280 25.68 -12.78 -17.20
N LYS A 281 24.87 -13.83 -17.09
CA LYS A 281 25.25 -15.17 -17.49
C LYS A 281 25.20 -15.28 -19.01
N LEU A 282 26.33 -15.65 -19.60
CA LEU A 282 26.44 -15.86 -21.05
C LEU A 282 25.56 -17.02 -21.53
N ASP A 283 25.18 -16.99 -22.81
CA ASP A 283 24.36 -17.95 -23.55
C ASP A 283 22.89 -18.02 -23.11
N LYS A 284 22.60 -18.18 -21.84
CA LYS A 284 21.23 -18.27 -21.30
C LYS A 284 21.12 -17.52 -19.98
N PRO A 285 20.10 -16.65 -19.82
CA PRO A 285 19.89 -15.95 -18.56
C PRO A 285 19.80 -16.90 -17.37
N TYR A 286 20.36 -16.49 -16.22
CA TYR A 286 20.34 -17.28 -15.00
C TYR A 286 18.90 -17.52 -14.53
N GLU A 287 18.52 -18.79 -14.32
CA GLU A 287 17.14 -19.17 -14.05
C GLU A 287 16.68 -18.85 -12.62
N ASP A 288 17.62 -18.85 -11.66
CA ASP A 288 17.33 -18.59 -10.26
C ASP A 288 17.72 -17.17 -9.81
N GLN A 289 17.63 -16.17 -10.70
CA GLN A 289 17.76 -14.75 -10.34
C GLN A 289 16.48 -14.31 -9.59
N VAL A 290 16.33 -14.78 -8.36
CA VAL A 290 15.05 -14.72 -7.62
C VAL A 290 15.16 -14.02 -6.27
N ASP A 291 14.04 -13.50 -5.81
CA ASP A 291 13.74 -13.27 -4.41
C ASP A 291 12.96 -14.47 -3.87
N ASN A 292 13.37 -14.97 -2.72
CA ASN A 292 12.73 -16.08 -2.01
C ASN A 292 12.63 -15.73 -0.53
N TYR A 293 11.46 -15.27 -0.12
CA TYR A 293 11.22 -14.79 1.23
C TYR A 293 9.98 -15.42 1.85
N ASN A 294 10.02 -15.65 3.14
CA ASN A 294 8.90 -16.11 3.93
C ASN A 294 8.67 -15.19 5.12
N GLN A 295 7.43 -14.74 5.30
CA GLN A 295 7.05 -13.90 6.42
C GLN A 295 5.85 -14.50 7.16
N THR A 296 5.96 -14.68 8.48
CA THR A 296 4.91 -15.23 9.33
C THR A 296 4.56 -14.26 10.45
N HIS A 297 3.27 -14.03 10.64
CA HIS A 297 2.72 -13.10 11.61
C HIS A 297 1.91 -13.85 12.66
N TYR A 298 2.13 -13.52 13.93
CA TYR A 298 1.37 -13.96 15.07
C TYR A 298 0.78 -12.74 15.77
N GLN A 299 -0.53 -12.75 16.01
CA GLN A 299 -1.23 -11.62 16.63
C GLN A 299 -2.20 -12.13 17.67
N VAL A 300 -2.19 -11.54 18.86
CA VAL A 300 -3.13 -11.82 19.95
C VAL A 300 -3.83 -10.53 20.32
N PHE A 301 -5.16 -10.51 20.26
CA PHE A 301 -5.97 -9.35 20.58
C PHE A 301 -6.86 -9.66 21.79
N TYR A 302 -6.88 -8.75 22.74
CA TYR A 302 -7.81 -8.80 23.86
C TYR A 302 -8.60 -7.49 23.93
N ASN A 303 -9.93 -7.61 23.90
CA ASN A 303 -10.86 -6.52 24.03
C ASN A 303 -11.75 -6.71 25.22
N LYS A 304 -11.96 -5.67 26.02
CA LYS A 304 -12.78 -5.69 27.24
C LYS A 304 -13.68 -4.46 27.31
N GLU A 305 -14.99 -4.69 27.38
CA GLU A 305 -15.93 -3.68 27.85
C GLU A 305 -15.91 -3.69 29.39
N ILE A 306 -15.26 -2.70 30.00
CA ILE A 306 -15.22 -2.55 31.46
C ILE A 306 -16.62 -2.15 31.96
N ASN A 307 -17.22 -1.19 31.26
CA ASN A 307 -18.62 -0.80 31.44
C ASN A 307 -19.13 -0.13 30.13
N LYS A 308 -20.39 0.26 30.06
CA LYS A 308 -21.04 0.86 28.87
C LYS A 308 -20.31 2.10 28.29
N LYS A 309 -19.45 2.75 29.07
CA LYS A 309 -18.71 3.95 28.68
C LYS A 309 -17.21 3.71 28.51
N LEU A 310 -16.66 2.66 29.11
CA LEU A 310 -15.22 2.43 29.19
C LEU A 310 -14.84 1.08 28.57
N GLN A 311 -13.91 1.11 27.62
CA GLN A 311 -13.43 -0.02 26.85
C GLN A 311 -11.91 -0.05 26.87
N TRP A 312 -11.33 -1.23 26.95
CA TRP A 312 -9.90 -1.48 26.86
C TRP A 312 -9.59 -2.46 25.76
N ASN A 313 -8.62 -2.13 24.91
CA ASN A 313 -8.12 -2.95 23.82
C ASN A 313 -6.61 -3.08 23.93
N THR A 314 -6.09 -4.27 23.68
CA THR A 314 -4.66 -4.48 23.56
C THR A 314 -4.36 -5.57 22.53
N ALA A 315 -3.24 -5.44 21.85
CA ALA A 315 -2.72 -6.46 20.95
C ALA A 315 -1.22 -6.67 21.19
N LEU A 316 -0.82 -7.93 21.24
CA LEU A 316 0.57 -8.37 21.18
C LEU A 316 0.82 -8.98 19.80
N PHE A 317 1.99 -8.76 19.26
CA PHE A 317 2.32 -9.31 17.94
C PHE A 317 3.80 -9.63 17.80
N THR A 318 4.09 -10.58 16.92
CA THR A 318 5.42 -10.81 16.36
C THR A 318 5.32 -11.22 14.91
N THR A 319 6.24 -10.70 14.12
CA THR A 319 6.45 -11.03 12.69
C THR A 319 7.85 -11.60 12.56
N LEU A 320 7.97 -12.75 11.95
CA LEU A 320 9.24 -13.43 11.65
C LEU A 320 9.41 -13.44 10.14
N GLY A 321 10.53 -12.95 9.66
CA GLY A 321 10.86 -12.90 8.24
C GLY A 321 12.22 -13.55 7.97
N LYS A 322 12.31 -14.35 6.90
CA LYS A 322 13.59 -14.93 6.46
C LYS A 322 13.57 -15.22 4.98
N GLY A 323 14.61 -14.76 4.28
CA GLY A 323 14.76 -15.03 2.86
C GLY A 323 16.02 -14.43 2.28
N TYR A 324 16.15 -14.51 0.95
CA TYR A 324 17.32 -14.06 0.23
C TYR A 324 16.99 -13.64 -1.21
N TYR A 325 17.79 -12.72 -1.74
CA TYR A 325 17.97 -12.51 -3.18
C TYR A 325 19.09 -13.40 -3.68
N GLU A 326 18.85 -14.12 -4.77
CA GLU A 326 19.89 -14.89 -5.45
C GLU A 326 20.24 -14.24 -6.78
N GLU A 327 21.53 -14.09 -7.05
CA GLU A 327 22.03 -13.43 -8.25
C GLU A 327 23.27 -14.17 -8.77
N TYR A 328 23.32 -14.38 -10.08
CA TYR A 328 24.54 -14.70 -10.77
C TYR A 328 25.33 -13.42 -11.07
N LYS A 329 26.62 -13.44 -10.85
CA LYS A 329 27.55 -12.38 -11.20
C LYS A 329 28.74 -12.96 -11.96
N SER A 330 29.02 -12.40 -13.13
CA SER A 330 30.17 -12.76 -13.95
C SER A 330 31.37 -11.88 -13.61
N GLU A 331 32.55 -12.45 -13.77
CA GLU A 331 33.85 -11.76 -13.77
C GLU A 331 34.06 -10.83 -12.55
N VAL A 332 33.63 -11.27 -11.35
CA VAL A 332 33.77 -10.45 -10.12
C VAL A 332 35.20 -10.53 -9.57
N ASP A 333 35.63 -9.44 -8.93
CA ASP A 333 36.81 -9.44 -8.08
C ASP A 333 36.49 -10.13 -6.74
N LEU A 334 37.23 -11.16 -6.39
CA LEU A 334 37.07 -11.92 -5.15
C LEU A 334 37.39 -11.10 -3.90
N ALA A 335 38.18 -10.03 -4.03
CA ALA A 335 38.43 -9.09 -2.94
C ALA A 335 37.18 -8.40 -2.45
N ASP A 336 36.20 -8.10 -3.33
CA ASP A 336 34.90 -7.55 -3.00
C ASP A 336 34.07 -8.50 -2.11
N TYR A 337 34.43 -9.76 -2.08
CA TYR A 337 33.78 -10.81 -1.29
C TYR A 337 34.64 -11.29 -0.11
N ASN A 338 35.70 -10.54 0.27
CA ASN A 338 36.59 -10.87 1.37
C ASN A 338 37.27 -12.27 1.21
N ILE A 339 37.57 -12.67 -0.02
CA ILE A 339 38.26 -13.93 -0.33
C ILE A 339 39.70 -13.62 -0.71
N GLU A 340 40.64 -14.13 0.08
CA GLU A 340 42.06 -14.02 -0.22
C GLU A 340 42.46 -14.97 -1.38
N THR A 341 43.12 -14.43 -2.38
CA THR A 341 43.48 -15.17 -3.61
C THR A 341 44.91 -15.68 -3.66
N ASN A 342 45.64 -15.56 -2.55
CA ASN A 342 47.07 -16.03 -2.43
C ASN A 342 47.95 -15.64 -3.63
N GLY A 343 47.89 -14.37 -4.02
CA GLY A 343 48.67 -13.82 -5.14
C GLY A 343 48.04 -13.98 -6.53
N LYS A 344 46.82 -14.52 -6.64
CA LYS A 344 46.02 -14.56 -7.87
C LYS A 344 45.04 -13.40 -7.96
N ASN A 345 45.44 -12.21 -7.48
CA ASN A 345 44.61 -11.03 -7.58
C ASN A 345 44.32 -10.73 -9.06
N GLY A 346 43.03 -10.49 -9.37
CA GLY A 346 42.58 -10.07 -10.71
C GLY A 346 42.23 -11.22 -11.68
N VAL A 347 42.02 -12.46 -11.21
CA VAL A 347 41.39 -13.50 -12.04
C VAL A 347 39.87 -13.34 -11.93
N PRO A 348 39.19 -12.85 -12.98
CA PRO A 348 37.75 -12.75 -12.98
C PRO A 348 37.10 -14.10 -12.70
N THR A 349 36.13 -14.12 -11.85
CA THR A 349 35.49 -15.35 -11.36
C THR A 349 33.96 -15.20 -11.36
N ASP A 350 33.29 -16.21 -11.86
CA ASP A 350 31.84 -16.26 -11.82
C ASP A 350 31.33 -16.81 -10.49
N ILE A 351 30.32 -16.18 -9.94
CA ILE A 351 29.72 -16.56 -8.68
C ILE A 351 28.18 -16.59 -8.75
N VAL A 352 27.62 -17.38 -7.84
CA VAL A 352 26.22 -17.16 -7.40
C VAL A 352 26.27 -16.62 -5.98
N ARG A 353 25.63 -15.48 -5.75
CA ARG A 353 25.54 -14.89 -4.42
C ARG A 353 24.11 -14.87 -3.91
N ARG A 354 23.95 -15.05 -2.60
CA ARG A 354 22.68 -14.80 -1.89
C ARG A 354 22.88 -13.68 -0.89
N ARG A 355 21.95 -12.72 -0.90
CA ARG A 355 21.85 -11.68 0.13
C ARG A 355 20.65 -11.97 1.00
N TRP A 356 20.93 -12.33 2.24
CA TRP A 356 19.94 -12.76 3.21
C TRP A 356 19.44 -11.64 4.07
N LEU A 357 18.15 -11.70 4.39
CA LEU A 357 17.52 -10.98 5.48
C LEU A 357 16.90 -12.01 6.43
N ASP A 358 17.26 -11.95 7.72
CA ASP A 358 16.65 -12.74 8.81
C ASP A 358 16.21 -11.74 9.87
N ASN A 359 14.89 -11.52 10.03
CA ASN A 359 14.38 -10.43 10.85
C ASN A 359 13.21 -10.83 11.73
N GLN A 360 13.10 -10.10 12.85
CA GLN A 360 12.00 -10.20 13.78
C GLN A 360 11.47 -8.80 14.10
N PHE A 361 10.14 -8.63 14.02
CA PHE A 361 9.44 -7.41 14.43
C PHE A 361 8.35 -7.76 15.42
N TYR A 362 8.40 -7.19 16.63
CA TYR A 362 7.47 -7.52 17.71
C TYR A 362 7.11 -6.30 18.55
N GLY A 363 5.99 -6.38 19.24
CA GLY A 363 5.56 -5.28 20.08
C GLY A 363 4.17 -5.45 20.66
N GLN A 364 3.72 -4.37 21.27
CA GLN A 364 2.40 -4.22 21.86
C GLN A 364 1.79 -2.89 21.47
N ILE A 365 0.50 -2.91 21.19
CA ILE A 365 -0.34 -1.71 21.10
C ILE A 365 -1.48 -1.84 22.13
N ALA A 366 -1.87 -0.72 22.74
CA ALA A 366 -2.99 -0.71 23.70
C ALA A 366 -3.70 0.64 23.64
N ALA A 367 -5.00 0.62 23.91
CA ALA A 367 -5.80 1.81 24.05
C ALA A 367 -6.94 1.61 25.06
N ILE A 368 -7.27 2.66 25.76
CA ILE A 368 -8.46 2.77 26.60
C ILE A 368 -9.34 3.89 26.03
N SER A 369 -10.61 3.60 25.83
CA SER A 369 -11.58 4.55 25.25
C SER A 369 -12.72 4.76 26.21
N TYR A 370 -12.99 6.02 26.52
CA TYR A 370 -14.16 6.48 27.27
C TYR A 370 -15.12 7.19 26.32
N LYS A 371 -16.40 6.84 26.38
CA LYS A 371 -17.43 7.46 25.56
C LYS A 371 -18.70 7.73 26.37
N ASP A 372 -19.16 8.97 26.34
CA ASP A 372 -20.47 9.37 26.82
C ASP A 372 -21.28 10.06 25.73
N SER A 373 -22.34 10.79 26.10
CA SER A 373 -23.20 11.47 25.13
C SER A 373 -22.56 12.66 24.40
N VAL A 374 -21.51 13.24 24.98
CA VAL A 374 -20.88 14.48 24.50
C VAL A 374 -19.38 14.35 24.27
N ASN A 375 -18.72 13.34 24.83
CA ASN A 375 -17.27 13.16 24.72
C ASN A 375 -16.93 11.74 24.27
N GLU A 376 -15.88 11.65 23.44
CA GLU A 376 -15.16 10.41 23.16
C GLU A 376 -13.68 10.68 23.40
N LEU A 377 -13.11 10.05 24.45
CA LEU A 377 -11.70 10.19 24.82
C LEU A 377 -11.01 8.85 24.63
N THR A 378 -9.90 8.84 23.89
CA THR A 378 -9.07 7.65 23.71
C THR A 378 -7.63 7.99 24.11
N ALA A 379 -7.07 7.26 25.06
CA ALA A 379 -5.67 7.28 25.38
C ALA A 379 -5.05 5.94 24.98
N GLY A 380 -3.94 5.98 24.26
CA GLY A 380 -3.31 4.77 23.76
C GLY A 380 -1.85 4.96 23.39
N GLY A 381 -1.27 3.91 22.86
CA GLY A 381 0.10 3.90 22.40
C GLY A 381 0.61 2.49 22.21
N GLY A 382 1.92 2.36 22.10
CA GLY A 382 2.57 1.08 21.95
C GLY A 382 4.09 1.19 21.96
N TRP A 383 4.70 0.05 22.01
CA TRP A 383 6.13 -0.10 21.80
C TRP A 383 6.38 -1.18 20.74
N THR A 384 7.42 -1.00 19.96
CA THR A 384 7.85 -1.96 18.93
C THR A 384 9.36 -2.09 18.93
N VAL A 385 9.83 -3.28 18.61
CA VAL A 385 11.26 -3.59 18.40
C VAL A 385 11.40 -4.40 17.13
N TYR A 386 12.34 -4.01 16.33
CA TYR A 386 12.81 -4.72 15.15
C TYR A 386 14.26 -5.09 15.33
N ASP A 387 14.58 -6.33 15.04
CA ASP A 387 15.94 -6.87 14.96
C ASP A 387 16.11 -7.49 13.56
N GLY A 388 17.07 -7.00 12.79
CA GLY A 388 17.38 -7.44 11.42
C GLY A 388 18.82 -7.85 11.28
N LEU A 389 19.05 -9.02 10.69
CA LEU A 389 20.36 -9.54 10.34
C LEU A 389 20.47 -9.63 8.82
N HIS A 390 21.42 -8.89 8.25
CA HIS A 390 21.75 -8.89 6.83
C HIS A 390 23.09 -9.59 6.62
N PHE A 391 23.11 -10.64 5.80
CA PHE A 391 24.34 -11.35 5.51
C PHE A 391 24.37 -11.89 4.07
N GLY A 392 25.56 -12.02 3.51
CA GLY A 392 25.75 -12.57 2.18
C GLY A 392 26.41 -13.94 2.22
N THR A 393 25.96 -14.86 1.35
CA THR A 393 26.60 -16.16 1.17
C THR A 393 26.91 -16.42 -0.31
N LEU A 394 27.91 -17.25 -0.57
CA LEU A 394 28.29 -17.71 -1.91
C LEU A 394 27.93 -19.20 -2.02
N PRO A 395 26.76 -19.59 -2.56
CA PRO A 395 26.43 -20.99 -2.81
C PRO A 395 27.31 -21.61 -3.92
N TYR A 396 27.77 -20.80 -4.87
CA TYR A 396 28.61 -21.25 -5.97
C TYR A 396 29.75 -20.28 -6.25
N LEU A 397 30.92 -20.83 -6.50
CA LEU A 397 32.16 -20.14 -6.87
C LEU A 397 32.91 -21.03 -7.83
N THR A 398 33.20 -20.56 -9.05
CA THR A 398 33.79 -21.36 -10.14
C THR A 398 35.14 -21.99 -9.76
N GLN A 399 35.95 -21.31 -8.98
CA GLN A 399 37.31 -21.74 -8.65
C GLN A 399 37.44 -22.48 -7.31
N ASN A 400 36.35 -22.72 -6.58
CA ASN A 400 36.35 -23.36 -5.25
C ASN A 400 37.35 -22.75 -4.24
N LEU A 401 37.59 -21.44 -4.32
CA LEU A 401 38.54 -20.72 -3.47
C LEU A 401 38.00 -20.42 -2.06
N ALA A 402 36.72 -20.69 -1.83
CA ALA A 402 36.09 -20.60 -0.53
C ALA A 402 35.11 -21.78 -0.32
N PRO A 403 34.80 -22.16 0.94
CA PRO A 403 33.82 -23.19 1.22
C PRO A 403 32.43 -22.79 0.70
N ALA A 404 31.59 -23.75 0.35
CA ALA A 404 30.23 -23.55 -0.05
C ALA A 404 29.48 -22.78 1.04
N ASN A 405 28.67 -21.79 0.63
CA ASN A 405 27.96 -20.89 1.53
C ASN A 405 28.87 -20.01 2.42
N PHE A 406 30.10 -19.73 1.95
CA PHE A 406 30.97 -18.75 2.60
C PHE A 406 30.24 -17.43 2.84
N LYS A 407 30.31 -16.91 4.08
CA LYS A 407 29.73 -15.61 4.43
C LYS A 407 30.70 -14.49 4.14
N TYR A 408 30.38 -13.64 3.17
CA TYR A 408 31.25 -12.53 2.78
C TYR A 408 30.91 -11.20 3.47
N TYR A 409 29.71 -11.07 4.08
CA TYR A 409 29.39 -10.01 5.02
C TYR A 409 28.32 -10.47 6.03
N ASN A 410 28.26 -9.78 7.18
CA ASN A 410 27.27 -10.02 8.22
C ASN A 410 27.13 -8.75 9.06
N VAL A 411 26.00 -8.06 8.92
CA VAL A 411 25.70 -6.79 9.58
C VAL A 411 24.31 -6.85 10.19
N ASP A 412 24.12 -6.18 11.32
CA ASP A 412 22.87 -6.16 12.05
C ASP A 412 22.28 -4.75 12.16
N ALA A 413 20.97 -4.70 12.30
CA ALA A 413 20.25 -3.48 12.53
C ALA A 413 19.16 -3.68 13.59
N LYS A 414 18.94 -2.63 14.39
CA LYS A 414 17.89 -2.60 15.39
C LYS A 414 17.13 -1.30 15.32
N LYS A 415 15.80 -1.36 15.30
CA LYS A 415 14.93 -0.21 15.49
C LYS A 415 14.03 -0.43 16.69
N SER A 416 13.96 0.56 17.57
CA SER A 416 13.01 0.56 18.68
C SER A 416 12.19 1.83 18.68
N GLU A 417 10.92 1.70 18.99
CA GLU A 417 9.99 2.80 19.05
C GLU A 417 9.05 2.68 20.23
N ILE A 418 8.77 3.81 20.89
CA ILE A 418 7.68 3.97 21.87
C ILE A 418 6.86 5.16 21.41
N ASN A 419 5.55 4.97 21.33
CA ASN A 419 4.60 6.04 21.05
C ASN A 419 3.47 6.06 22.08
N SER A 420 2.94 7.25 22.33
CA SER A 420 1.74 7.45 23.14
C SER A 420 0.90 8.55 22.53
N TYR A 421 -0.40 8.45 22.68
CA TYR A 421 -1.32 9.47 22.20
C TYR A 421 -2.54 9.61 23.10
N ILE A 422 -3.11 10.82 23.05
CA ILE A 422 -4.41 11.11 23.62
C ILE A 422 -5.27 11.80 22.58
N LYS A 423 -6.45 11.28 22.34
CA LYS A 423 -7.41 11.79 21.37
C LYS A 423 -8.71 12.12 22.06
N TRP A 424 -9.20 13.34 21.87
CA TRP A 424 -10.46 13.82 22.45
C TRP A 424 -11.35 14.38 21.36
N GLU A 425 -12.55 13.79 21.23
CA GLU A 425 -13.62 14.27 20.38
C GLU A 425 -14.75 14.78 21.27
N ARG A 426 -15.24 16.01 21.02
CA ARG A 426 -16.32 16.61 21.79
C ARG A 426 -17.46 17.03 20.86
N TYR A 427 -18.66 16.60 21.23
CA TYR A 427 -19.91 16.94 20.57
C TYR A 427 -20.53 18.13 21.30
N TRP A 428 -20.33 19.37 20.80
CA TRP A 428 -20.77 20.59 21.44
C TRP A 428 -22.28 20.81 21.31
N LEU A 429 -22.80 20.50 20.12
CA LEU A 429 -24.22 20.57 19.75
C LEU A 429 -24.51 19.32 18.92
N LYS A 430 -25.78 19.07 18.59
CA LYS A 430 -26.16 17.94 17.73
C LYS A 430 -25.46 17.92 16.37
N ASN A 431 -24.87 19.02 15.97
CA ASN A 431 -24.32 19.24 14.64
C ASN A 431 -22.85 19.68 14.61
N MET A 432 -22.20 19.90 15.74
CA MET A 432 -20.81 20.33 15.78
C MET A 432 -19.94 19.38 16.61
N THR A 433 -18.80 18.95 16.05
CA THR A 433 -17.80 18.13 16.72
C THR A 433 -16.44 18.79 16.57
N SER A 434 -15.70 18.92 17.66
CA SER A 434 -14.27 19.26 17.63
C SER A 434 -13.44 18.06 18.02
N PHE A 435 -12.21 17.99 17.52
CA PHE A 435 -11.25 16.96 17.88
C PHE A 435 -9.88 17.55 18.15
N ILE A 436 -9.18 16.99 19.14
CA ILE A 436 -7.78 17.23 19.44
C ILE A 436 -7.11 15.86 19.59
N ASP A 437 -5.94 15.72 18.99
CA ASP A 437 -5.17 14.48 18.98
C ASP A 437 -3.69 14.83 19.17
N LEU A 438 -3.11 14.41 20.27
CA LEU A 438 -1.72 14.70 20.65
C LEU A 438 -0.94 13.39 20.69
N GLN A 439 0.17 13.32 19.95
CA GLN A 439 1.02 12.14 19.90
C GLN A 439 2.48 12.49 20.24
N LEU A 440 3.10 11.64 21.05
CA LEU A 440 4.53 11.63 21.30
C LEU A 440 5.14 10.35 20.75
N ARG A 441 6.27 10.46 20.05
CA ARG A 441 7.03 9.33 19.51
C ARG A 441 8.49 9.44 19.85
N ASN A 442 9.09 8.36 20.33
CA ASN A 442 10.53 8.23 20.49
C ASN A 442 11.01 7.04 19.67
N VAL A 443 11.93 7.28 18.76
CA VAL A 443 12.48 6.29 17.83
C VAL A 443 13.98 6.24 17.98
N GLN A 444 14.55 5.03 17.99
CA GLN A 444 15.99 4.84 17.89
C GLN A 444 16.31 3.86 16.76
N HIS A 445 17.22 4.24 15.87
CA HIS A 445 17.85 3.39 14.88
C HIS A 445 19.30 3.09 15.29
N LYS A 446 19.66 1.82 15.27
CA LYS A 446 21.05 1.33 15.37
C LYS A 446 21.33 0.44 14.18
N MET A 447 22.39 0.72 13.42
CA MET A 447 22.81 -0.07 12.27
C MET A 447 24.34 -0.22 12.37
N ASN A 448 24.78 -1.47 12.42
CA ASN A 448 26.20 -1.83 12.62
C ASN A 448 26.85 -2.18 11.29
N GLY A 449 26.95 -1.19 10.40
CA GLY A 449 27.48 -1.32 9.07
C GLY A 449 26.42 -1.61 8.00
N PHE A 450 26.87 -1.51 6.75
CA PHE A 450 26.12 -1.82 5.54
C PHE A 450 27.01 -2.67 4.64
N LYS A 451 26.41 -3.44 3.71
CA LYS A 451 27.18 -4.29 2.81
C LYS A 451 28.30 -3.50 2.09
N ASP A 452 27.92 -2.40 1.44
CA ASP A 452 28.84 -1.58 0.66
C ASP A 452 29.53 -0.47 1.50
N ASN A 453 29.23 -0.41 2.79
CA ASN A 453 29.81 0.52 3.77
C ASN A 453 29.93 -0.12 5.15
N PRO A 454 30.79 -1.12 5.34
CA PRO A 454 30.87 -1.87 6.59
C PRO A 454 31.30 -1.02 7.80
N VAL A 455 31.92 0.13 7.56
CA VAL A 455 32.37 1.07 8.62
C VAL A 455 31.39 2.18 8.95
N LEU A 456 30.24 2.22 8.26
CA LEU A 456 29.18 3.20 8.51
C LEU A 456 28.31 2.72 9.66
N PHE A 457 28.49 3.29 10.85
CA PHE A 457 27.68 3.01 12.03
C PHE A 457 26.65 4.10 12.25
N ILE A 458 25.39 3.72 12.48
CA ILE A 458 24.28 4.63 12.77
C ILE A 458 23.75 4.34 14.18
N ASP A 459 23.75 5.35 15.05
CA ASP A 459 22.96 5.35 16.30
C ASP A 459 22.25 6.70 16.41
N ARG A 460 21.01 6.74 15.97
CA ARG A 460 20.21 7.97 15.88
C ARG A 460 18.94 7.86 16.70
N LYS A 461 18.70 8.88 17.51
CA LYS A 461 17.49 9.02 18.32
C LYS A 461 16.66 10.20 17.83
N PHE A 462 15.36 9.99 17.77
CA PHE A 462 14.38 10.98 17.35
C PHE A 462 13.27 11.07 18.39
N ALA A 463 12.90 12.30 18.77
CA ALA A 463 11.76 12.58 19.62
C ALA A 463 10.80 13.51 18.86
N PHE A 464 9.57 13.10 18.68
CA PHE A 464 8.59 13.79 17.87
C PHE A 464 7.32 14.09 18.67
N PHE A 465 6.81 15.30 18.48
CA PHE A 465 5.50 15.72 18.93
C PHE A 465 4.63 16.03 17.71
N ASN A 466 3.50 15.33 17.59
CA ASN A 466 2.60 15.39 16.42
C ASN A 466 1.18 15.81 16.87
N PRO A 467 0.93 17.11 17.13
CA PRO A 467 -0.40 17.60 17.49
C PRO A 467 -1.29 17.70 16.25
N LYS A 468 -2.59 17.42 16.44
CA LYS A 468 -3.61 17.54 15.40
C LYS A 468 -4.88 18.10 16.02
N MET A 469 -5.61 18.90 15.25
CA MET A 469 -6.91 19.42 15.66
C MET A 469 -7.82 19.64 14.49
N GLY A 470 -9.10 19.65 14.73
CA GLY A 470 -10.07 19.94 13.69
C GLY A 470 -11.50 20.12 14.22
N VAL A 471 -12.33 20.63 13.35
CA VAL A 471 -13.75 20.89 13.61
C VAL A 471 -14.58 20.34 12.45
N ARG A 472 -15.72 19.77 12.78
CA ARG A 472 -16.71 19.28 11.84
C ARG A 472 -18.08 19.87 12.22
N VAL A 473 -18.78 20.39 11.21
CA VAL A 473 -20.15 20.90 11.37
C VAL A 473 -21.06 20.20 10.39
N ARG A 474 -22.15 19.63 10.89
CA ARG A 474 -23.16 18.95 10.07
C ARG A 474 -24.46 19.76 10.06
N ASN A 475 -24.93 20.08 8.88
CA ASN A 475 -26.22 20.74 8.68
C ASN A 475 -27.09 19.91 7.73
N LYS A 476 -28.11 19.21 8.26
CA LYS A 476 -29.01 18.32 7.49
C LYS A 476 -28.18 17.29 6.68
N SER A 477 -28.12 17.45 5.36
CA SER A 477 -27.42 16.59 4.42
C SER A 477 -25.97 17.03 4.14
N MET A 478 -25.55 18.19 4.63
CA MET A 478 -24.22 18.76 4.39
C MET A 478 -23.35 18.63 5.63
N THR A 479 -22.08 18.30 5.42
CA THR A 479 -21.06 18.25 6.46
C THR A 479 -19.85 19.03 5.99
N TYR A 480 -19.39 19.97 6.80
CA TYR A 480 -18.15 20.73 6.58
C TYR A 480 -17.13 20.29 7.61
N PHE A 481 -15.88 20.23 7.22
CA PHE A 481 -14.80 20.02 8.17
C PHE A 481 -13.55 20.82 7.78
N THR A 482 -12.72 21.10 8.78
CA THR A 482 -11.36 21.58 8.60
C THR A 482 -10.48 20.98 9.68
N SER A 483 -9.24 20.68 9.34
CA SER A 483 -8.26 20.14 10.27
C SER A 483 -6.85 20.63 9.92
N ILE A 484 -6.01 20.71 10.94
CA ILE A 484 -4.59 20.93 10.82
C ILE A 484 -3.86 19.84 11.60
N ALA A 485 -2.82 19.27 10.99
CA ALA A 485 -2.02 18.21 11.58
C ALA A 485 -0.53 18.51 11.39
N PHE A 486 0.26 18.22 12.43
CA PHE A 486 1.71 18.21 12.38
C PHE A 486 2.17 16.75 12.43
N ALA A 487 3.13 16.40 11.59
CA ALA A 487 3.73 15.07 11.57
C ALA A 487 5.24 15.16 11.34
N ASN A 488 5.96 14.26 11.97
CA ASN A 488 7.41 14.12 11.79
C ASN A 488 7.73 12.69 11.39
N LYS A 489 8.77 12.51 10.57
CA LYS A 489 9.23 11.19 10.11
C LYS A 489 10.74 11.12 10.11
N GLU A 490 11.26 10.06 10.68
CA GLU A 490 12.68 9.72 10.66
C GLU A 490 13.10 9.21 9.27
N PRO A 491 14.40 9.29 8.88
CA PRO A 491 14.96 8.62 7.72
C PRO A 491 14.92 7.09 7.85
N ASN A 492 14.90 6.38 6.73
CA ASN A 492 14.99 4.94 6.69
C ASN A 492 16.45 4.45 6.45
N ARG A 493 16.66 3.13 6.34
CA ARG A 493 17.97 2.52 6.11
C ARG A 493 18.65 3.06 4.85
N GLU A 494 17.92 3.08 3.74
CA GLU A 494 18.44 3.50 2.43
C GLU A 494 18.79 4.99 2.43
N ASP A 495 18.05 5.81 3.18
CA ASP A 495 18.35 7.23 3.33
C ASP A 495 19.70 7.46 4.04
N PHE A 496 20.01 6.65 5.07
CA PHE A 496 21.31 6.73 5.78
C PHE A 496 22.47 6.26 4.89
N GLU A 497 22.28 5.17 4.16
CA GLU A 497 23.30 4.60 3.27
C GLU A 497 23.60 5.53 2.09
N ALA A 498 22.57 6.11 1.47
CA ALA A 498 22.72 7.03 0.34
C ALA A 498 23.41 8.35 0.72
N ASN A 499 23.34 8.75 1.99
CA ASN A 499 23.83 10.05 2.47
C ASN A 499 24.96 9.88 3.50
N LYS A 500 26.04 9.19 3.13
CA LYS A 500 27.16 8.83 4.03
C LYS A 500 27.85 10.02 4.68
N ILE A 501 28.08 11.08 3.92
CA ILE A 501 28.84 12.26 4.35
C ILE A 501 27.94 13.21 5.13
N GLN A 502 26.77 13.53 4.60
CA GLN A 502 25.79 14.41 5.23
C GLN A 502 24.58 13.60 5.67
N GLN A 503 24.57 13.18 6.93
CA GLN A 503 23.49 12.37 7.49
C GLN A 503 22.11 13.00 7.28
N PRO A 504 21.11 12.21 6.86
CA PRO A 504 19.78 12.72 6.54
C PRO A 504 19.08 13.27 7.78
N LYS A 505 18.26 14.31 7.57
CA LYS A 505 17.41 14.93 8.60
C LYS A 505 16.03 14.30 8.59
N SER A 506 15.35 14.35 9.74
CA SER A 506 13.94 13.99 9.82
C SER A 506 13.06 14.98 9.05
N GLU A 507 12.04 14.46 8.37
CA GLU A 507 11.04 15.26 7.68
C GLU A 507 10.02 15.85 8.65
N LYS A 508 9.54 17.06 8.36
CA LYS A 508 8.46 17.73 9.11
C LYS A 508 7.35 18.11 8.13
N LEU A 509 6.13 17.82 8.49
CA LEU A 509 4.94 18.09 7.68
C LEU A 509 3.92 18.89 8.49
N ILE A 510 3.39 19.94 7.87
CA ILE A 510 2.15 20.60 8.28
C ILE A 510 1.12 20.30 7.21
N ASP A 511 0.04 19.65 7.59
CA ASP A 511 -1.05 19.24 6.69
C ASP A 511 -2.33 19.97 7.10
N TRP A 512 -2.83 20.84 6.24
CA TRP A 512 -4.11 21.53 6.40
C TRP A 512 -5.10 20.97 5.40
N GLU A 513 -6.24 20.52 5.91
CA GLU A 513 -7.34 20.00 5.09
C GLU A 513 -8.65 20.70 5.40
N THR A 514 -9.46 20.90 4.37
CA THR A 514 -10.84 21.35 4.51
C THR A 514 -11.72 20.64 3.50
N GLY A 515 -12.92 20.27 3.91
CA GLY A 515 -13.79 19.49 3.04
C GLY A 515 -15.28 19.71 3.29
N LEU A 516 -16.02 19.30 2.27
CA LEU A 516 -17.47 19.31 2.22
C LEU A 516 -17.97 17.92 1.83
N GLU A 517 -18.91 17.38 2.59
CA GLU A 517 -19.68 16.19 2.24
C GLU A 517 -21.16 16.57 2.06
N LEU A 518 -21.75 16.18 0.94
CA LEU A 518 -23.19 16.26 0.70
C LEU A 518 -23.74 14.84 0.54
N LYS A 519 -24.61 14.43 1.47
CA LYS A 519 -25.22 13.09 1.46
C LYS A 519 -26.75 13.19 1.34
N LYS A 520 -27.26 12.65 0.24
CA LYS A 520 -28.69 12.45 -0.03
C LYS A 520 -28.98 10.95 -0.19
N SER A 521 -30.23 10.55 -0.32
CA SER A 521 -30.63 9.13 -0.39
C SER A 521 -29.93 8.35 -1.53
N ASN A 522 -29.73 8.98 -2.68
CA ASN A 522 -29.19 8.37 -3.89
C ASN A 522 -27.93 9.07 -4.42
N PHE A 523 -27.43 10.08 -3.72
CA PHE A 523 -26.28 10.88 -4.14
C PHE A 523 -25.37 11.21 -2.97
N LEU A 524 -24.08 10.94 -3.15
CA LEU A 524 -23.00 11.34 -2.24
C LEU A 524 -22.00 12.18 -3.03
N PHE A 525 -21.67 13.35 -2.51
CA PHE A 525 -20.60 14.19 -3.06
C PHE A 525 -19.65 14.58 -1.95
N ASN A 526 -18.36 14.46 -2.22
CA ASN A 526 -17.28 14.91 -1.34
C ASN A 526 -16.34 15.82 -2.13
N ALA A 527 -16.00 16.95 -1.53
CA ALA A 527 -14.93 17.82 -1.99
C ALA A 527 -13.93 17.98 -0.84
N ASN A 528 -12.66 17.80 -1.10
CA ASN A 528 -11.58 18.00 -0.14
C ASN A 528 -10.48 18.84 -0.77
N MET A 529 -10.05 19.89 -0.07
CA MET A 529 -8.87 20.68 -0.39
C MET A 529 -7.78 20.36 0.63
N TYR A 530 -6.55 20.24 0.20
CA TYR A 530 -5.41 19.99 1.09
C TYR A 530 -4.22 20.86 0.71
N TYR A 531 -3.42 21.21 1.74
CA TYR A 531 -2.13 21.88 1.61
C TYR A 531 -1.15 21.25 2.59
N MET A 532 -0.20 20.49 2.06
CA MET A 532 0.81 19.75 2.78
C MET A 532 2.15 20.48 2.61
N HIS A 533 2.62 21.19 3.62
CA HIS A 533 3.91 21.89 3.61
C HIS A 533 4.97 21.08 4.31
N TYR A 534 6.07 20.82 3.63
CA TYR A 534 7.21 20.05 4.13
C TYR A 534 8.42 20.92 4.39
N LYS A 535 9.10 20.64 5.51
CA LYS A 535 10.45 21.09 5.80
C LYS A 535 11.36 19.88 5.88
N ASP A 536 12.53 19.98 5.27
CA ASP A 536 13.53 18.91 5.18
C ASP A 536 12.96 17.61 4.58
N GLN A 537 12.06 17.71 3.59
CA GLN A 537 11.49 16.52 2.93
C GLN A 537 12.58 15.69 2.25
N LEU A 538 12.57 14.38 2.44
CA LEU A 538 13.39 13.43 1.68
C LEU A 538 12.68 13.13 0.35
N VAL A 539 13.13 13.78 -0.72
CA VAL A 539 12.59 13.61 -2.07
C VAL A 539 13.39 12.58 -2.85
N LEU A 540 12.74 11.87 -3.76
CA LEU A 540 13.40 10.91 -4.66
C LEU A 540 14.43 11.64 -5.53
N THR A 541 15.64 11.10 -5.64
CA THR A 541 16.68 11.64 -6.55
C THR A 541 16.42 11.31 -8.01
N GLY A 542 15.54 10.35 -8.28
CA GLY A 542 15.34 9.70 -9.56
C GLY A 542 16.12 8.39 -9.69
N LYS A 543 17.23 8.22 -8.96
CA LYS A 543 18.07 7.02 -8.96
C LYS A 543 17.51 5.91 -8.08
N ILE A 544 17.85 4.66 -8.40
CA ILE A 544 17.66 3.48 -7.53
C ILE A 544 19.02 2.95 -7.08
N ASN A 545 19.02 2.17 -6.00
CA ASN A 545 20.17 1.40 -5.57
C ASN A 545 20.21 0.01 -6.27
N ASP A 546 21.17 -0.82 -5.91
CA ASP A 546 21.42 -2.14 -6.51
C ASP A 546 20.34 -3.21 -6.23
N VAL A 547 19.33 -2.88 -5.39
CA VAL A 547 18.15 -3.72 -5.12
C VAL A 547 16.83 -3.04 -5.53
N GLY A 548 16.89 -2.03 -6.41
CA GLY A 548 15.71 -1.34 -6.95
C GLY A 548 15.06 -0.32 -6.02
N ALA A 549 15.61 -0.06 -4.82
CA ALA A 549 15.06 0.94 -3.91
C ALA A 549 15.50 2.36 -4.31
N TYR A 550 14.53 3.29 -4.34
CA TYR A 550 14.81 4.69 -4.66
C TYR A 550 15.68 5.38 -3.60
N THR A 551 16.70 6.08 -4.05
CA THR A 551 17.53 6.96 -3.20
C THR A 551 16.86 8.31 -2.98
N ARG A 552 17.16 8.98 -1.86
CA ARG A 552 16.52 10.24 -1.47
C ARG A 552 17.54 11.24 -0.93
N ILE A 553 17.17 12.51 -1.03
CA ILE A 553 17.94 13.63 -0.45
C ILE A 553 16.97 14.62 0.23
N ASN A 554 17.39 15.25 1.32
CA ASN A 554 16.61 16.30 1.96
C ASN A 554 16.58 17.58 1.13
N VAL A 555 15.37 18.14 0.95
CA VAL A 555 15.19 19.49 0.39
C VAL A 555 14.64 20.42 1.46
N PRO A 556 15.10 21.70 1.50
CA PRO A 556 14.75 22.62 2.59
C PRO A 556 13.25 22.87 2.71
N SER A 557 12.55 22.99 1.58
CA SER A 557 11.11 23.30 1.55
C SER A 557 10.46 22.81 0.27
N SER A 558 9.32 22.17 0.45
CA SER A 558 8.45 21.69 -0.63
C SER A 558 6.99 21.72 -0.19
N TYR A 559 6.06 21.55 -1.13
CA TYR A 559 4.64 21.45 -0.82
C TYR A 559 3.89 20.57 -1.80
N ARG A 560 2.76 20.01 -1.33
CA ARG A 560 1.73 19.36 -2.12
C ARG A 560 0.40 20.05 -1.82
N ALA A 561 -0.27 20.55 -2.83
CA ALA A 561 -1.58 21.17 -2.70
C ALA A 561 -2.54 20.60 -3.73
N GLY A 562 -3.80 20.43 -3.38
CA GLY A 562 -4.76 19.91 -4.35
C GLY A 562 -6.21 19.93 -3.89
N ILE A 563 -7.05 19.58 -4.86
CA ILE A 563 -8.50 19.42 -4.69
C ILE A 563 -8.87 18.00 -5.12
N GLU A 564 -9.57 17.29 -4.26
CA GLU A 564 -10.12 15.96 -4.51
C GLU A 564 -11.63 16.04 -4.53
N LEU A 565 -12.24 15.72 -5.66
CA LEU A 565 -13.69 15.67 -5.84
C LEU A 565 -14.13 14.22 -6.02
N GLN A 566 -15.18 13.81 -5.33
CA GLN A 566 -15.80 12.49 -5.49
C GLN A 566 -17.31 12.65 -5.58
N ALA A 567 -17.94 11.95 -6.52
CA ALA A 567 -19.38 11.87 -6.63
C ALA A 567 -19.81 10.41 -6.82
N GLN A 568 -20.83 9.98 -6.10
CA GLN A 568 -21.46 8.68 -6.27
C GLN A 568 -22.98 8.93 -6.45
N HIS A 569 -23.54 8.33 -7.49
CA HIS A 569 -24.94 8.49 -7.82
C HIS A 569 -25.58 7.15 -8.16
N SER A 570 -26.60 6.77 -7.41
CA SER A 570 -27.49 5.65 -7.73
C SER A 570 -28.65 6.18 -8.57
N LEU A 571 -28.49 6.15 -9.91
CA LEU A 571 -29.50 6.65 -10.86
C LEU A 571 -30.80 5.87 -10.76
N SER A 572 -30.70 4.56 -10.53
CA SER A 572 -31.82 3.65 -10.27
C SER A 572 -31.30 2.35 -9.61
N LYS A 573 -32.17 1.39 -9.36
CA LYS A 573 -31.76 0.05 -8.91
C LYS A 573 -30.83 -0.68 -9.91
N LYS A 574 -30.91 -0.30 -11.20
CA LYS A 574 -30.14 -0.93 -12.28
C LYS A 574 -28.86 -0.18 -12.61
N TYR A 575 -28.76 1.10 -12.35
CA TYR A 575 -27.66 1.96 -12.79
C TYR A 575 -27.07 2.75 -11.62
N SER A 576 -25.76 2.66 -11.47
CA SER A 576 -25.01 3.51 -10.55
C SER A 576 -23.72 3.98 -11.20
N THR A 577 -23.24 5.15 -10.78
CA THR A 577 -21.96 5.68 -11.26
C THR A 577 -21.23 6.38 -10.14
N SER A 578 -19.88 6.32 -10.20
CA SER A 578 -19.01 7.10 -9.32
C SER A 578 -17.95 7.80 -10.15
N TYR A 579 -17.55 8.97 -9.70
CA TYR A 579 -16.51 9.80 -10.29
C TYR A 579 -15.54 10.24 -9.21
N SER A 580 -14.28 10.33 -9.54
CA SER A 580 -13.31 11.06 -8.73
C SER A 580 -12.36 11.86 -9.64
N VAL A 581 -12.02 13.06 -9.19
CA VAL A 581 -11.07 13.95 -9.85
C VAL A 581 -10.11 14.48 -8.79
N THR A 582 -8.83 14.37 -9.04
CA THR A 582 -7.78 15.01 -8.25
C THR A 582 -7.04 15.99 -9.14
N LEU A 583 -7.01 17.25 -8.73
CA LEU A 583 -6.14 18.29 -9.30
C LEU A 583 -5.10 18.63 -8.25
N SER A 584 -3.82 18.57 -8.59
CA SER A 584 -2.75 18.84 -7.63
C SER A 584 -1.57 19.60 -8.21
N GLN A 585 -0.89 20.33 -7.34
CA GLN A 585 0.39 20.97 -7.59
C GLN A 585 1.38 20.51 -6.52
N ASN A 586 2.51 19.97 -6.96
CA ASN A 586 3.51 19.37 -6.09
C ASN A 586 4.86 19.98 -6.44
N LYS A 587 5.44 20.82 -5.56
CA LYS A 587 6.60 21.65 -5.87
C LYS A 587 7.69 21.57 -4.81
N ILE A 588 8.95 21.63 -5.29
CA ILE A 588 10.14 21.87 -4.48
C ILE A 588 10.56 23.32 -4.72
N LYS A 589 10.84 24.07 -3.64
CA LYS A 589 11.27 25.47 -3.77
C LYS A 589 12.66 25.57 -4.36
N SER A 590 13.61 24.81 -3.85
CA SER A 590 14.95 24.68 -4.41
C SER A 590 15.56 23.33 -4.06
N PHE A 591 16.34 22.76 -4.96
CA PHE A 591 17.17 21.59 -4.71
C PHE A 591 18.40 21.59 -5.61
N THR A 592 19.42 20.84 -5.19
CA THR A 592 20.65 20.66 -5.96
C THR A 592 20.62 19.28 -6.60
N GLU A 593 20.74 19.21 -7.93
CA GLU A 593 21.02 17.99 -8.67
C GLU A 593 22.53 17.73 -8.66
N TYR A 594 22.94 16.50 -8.40
CA TYR A 594 24.33 16.05 -8.48
C TYR A 594 24.47 15.07 -9.64
N ILE A 595 25.36 15.39 -10.58
CA ILE A 595 25.67 14.57 -11.76
C ILE A 595 27.10 14.05 -11.62
N ASP A 596 27.29 12.75 -11.68
CA ASP A 596 28.60 12.10 -11.59
C ASP A 596 29.42 12.46 -12.86
N ASP A 597 30.64 12.96 -12.65
CA ASP A 597 31.57 13.36 -13.72
C ASP A 597 32.74 12.37 -13.79
N TYR A 598 32.65 11.46 -14.73
CA TYR A 598 33.68 10.41 -14.93
C TYR A 598 34.91 10.93 -15.68
N ASP A 599 34.83 12.10 -16.33
CA ASP A 599 35.96 12.69 -17.06
C ASP A 599 36.94 13.38 -16.11
N ASN A 600 36.39 14.13 -15.12
CA ASN A 600 37.20 14.91 -14.18
C ASN A 600 37.22 14.31 -12.77
N GLY A 601 36.39 13.30 -12.52
CA GLY A 601 36.15 12.73 -11.20
C GLY A 601 35.25 13.63 -10.32
N GLY A 602 34.51 13.01 -9.39
CA GLY A 602 33.59 13.71 -8.50
C GLY A 602 32.21 13.98 -9.12
N GLN A 603 31.62 15.12 -8.76
CA GLN A 603 30.24 15.47 -9.18
C GLN A 603 30.15 16.95 -9.55
N ILE A 604 29.39 17.28 -10.57
CA ILE A 604 28.91 18.65 -10.79
C ILE A 604 27.55 18.86 -10.12
N SER A 605 27.32 20.09 -9.63
CA SER A 605 26.07 20.45 -8.98
C SER A 605 25.31 21.49 -9.79
N ILE A 606 23.99 21.30 -9.94
CA ILE A 606 23.10 22.20 -10.65
C ILE A 606 21.94 22.58 -9.73
N GLU A 607 21.74 23.88 -9.51
CA GLU A 607 20.63 24.39 -8.71
C GLU A 607 19.34 24.48 -9.53
N HIS A 608 18.27 23.92 -8.98
CA HIS A 608 16.93 23.97 -9.56
C HIS A 608 15.95 24.67 -8.62
N ASN A 609 15.08 25.52 -9.15
CA ASN A 609 14.11 26.28 -8.38
C ASN A 609 12.67 26.06 -8.87
N ASN A 610 11.74 25.92 -7.94
CA ASN A 610 10.30 25.80 -8.18
C ASN A 610 9.92 24.67 -9.16
N THR A 611 10.59 23.53 -9.04
CA THR A 611 10.37 22.36 -9.88
C THR A 611 9.29 21.42 -9.33
N ASN A 612 8.78 20.53 -10.19
CA ASN A 612 7.82 19.51 -9.78
C ASN A 612 8.52 18.40 -8.98
N ILE A 613 7.84 17.88 -7.96
CA ILE A 613 8.28 16.68 -7.24
C ILE A 613 8.11 15.46 -8.17
N ALA A 614 9.11 14.59 -8.20
CA ALA A 614 9.11 13.35 -8.98
C ALA A 614 7.85 12.49 -8.72
N LEU A 615 7.42 11.76 -9.74
CA LEU A 615 6.32 10.78 -9.71
C LEU A 615 5.01 11.32 -9.10
N SER A 616 4.74 12.61 -9.36
CA SER A 616 3.59 13.34 -8.79
C SER A 616 2.73 13.93 -9.92
N PRO A 617 1.69 13.23 -10.40
CA PRO A 617 0.83 13.71 -11.47
C PRO A 617 -0.03 14.90 -11.00
N THR A 618 -0.33 15.81 -11.93
CA THR A 618 -1.15 17.00 -11.66
C THR A 618 -2.64 16.73 -11.77
N LEU A 619 -3.04 15.73 -12.56
CA LEU A 619 -4.43 15.33 -12.75
C LEU A 619 -4.56 13.80 -12.70
N ILE A 620 -5.48 13.33 -11.85
CA ILE A 620 -5.94 11.94 -11.82
C ILE A 620 -7.46 11.96 -11.88
N THR A 621 -8.05 11.18 -12.80
CA THR A 621 -9.50 11.01 -12.85
C THR A 621 -9.85 9.52 -12.85
N ASN A 622 -10.93 9.18 -12.19
CA ASN A 622 -11.52 7.84 -12.25
C ASN A 622 -13.03 7.96 -12.44
N ARG A 623 -13.58 7.05 -13.20
CA ARG A 623 -15.03 6.84 -13.32
C ARG A 623 -15.33 5.36 -13.23
N THR A 624 -16.36 4.99 -12.49
CA THR A 624 -16.94 3.63 -12.50
C THR A 624 -18.42 3.76 -12.84
N PHE A 625 -18.86 3.03 -13.85
CA PHE A 625 -20.25 2.89 -14.22
C PHE A 625 -20.66 1.44 -14.03
N GLN A 626 -21.76 1.21 -13.32
CA GLN A 626 -22.28 -0.13 -13.07
C GLN A 626 -23.70 -0.24 -13.64
N TRP A 627 -23.90 -1.28 -14.44
CA TRP A 627 -25.21 -1.69 -14.95
C TRP A 627 -25.59 -3.05 -14.41
N ARG A 628 -26.74 -3.16 -13.76
CA ARG A 628 -27.35 -4.39 -13.26
C ARG A 628 -28.68 -4.63 -13.97
N PRO A 629 -28.69 -5.32 -15.13
CA PRO A 629 -29.94 -5.62 -15.83
C PRO A 629 -30.93 -6.40 -14.96
N ASN A 630 -30.42 -7.27 -14.08
CA ASN A 630 -31.17 -8.03 -13.09
C ASN A 630 -30.31 -8.28 -11.83
N GLU A 631 -30.85 -9.00 -10.85
CA GLU A 631 -30.16 -9.27 -9.56
C GLU A 631 -28.95 -10.21 -9.70
N ARG A 632 -28.88 -10.98 -10.79
CA ARG A 632 -27.85 -11.99 -11.02
C ARG A 632 -26.71 -11.53 -11.89
N LEU A 633 -26.88 -10.44 -12.64
CA LEU A 633 -25.89 -9.99 -13.63
C LEU A 633 -25.53 -8.53 -13.37
N ALA A 634 -24.24 -8.24 -13.36
CA ALA A 634 -23.73 -6.89 -13.27
C ALA A 634 -22.56 -6.70 -14.25
N PHE A 635 -22.55 -5.54 -14.92
CA PHE A 635 -21.45 -5.06 -15.72
C PHE A 635 -20.86 -3.83 -15.07
N ILE A 636 -19.55 -3.77 -14.98
CA ILE A 636 -18.81 -2.63 -14.41
C ILE A 636 -17.81 -2.15 -15.45
N TRP A 637 -17.92 -0.89 -15.81
CA TRP A 637 -16.97 -0.22 -16.67
C TRP A 637 -16.23 0.84 -15.84
N THR A 638 -14.90 0.73 -15.80
CA THR A 638 -14.03 1.65 -15.09
C THR A 638 -13.13 2.36 -16.08
N THR A 639 -13.00 3.67 -15.95
CA THR A 639 -12.04 4.47 -16.71
C THR A 639 -11.11 5.19 -15.75
N LYS A 640 -9.84 5.30 -16.11
CA LYS A 640 -8.82 6.01 -15.34
C LYS A 640 -7.92 6.81 -16.26
N TYR A 641 -7.66 8.06 -15.89
CA TYR A 641 -6.67 8.91 -16.53
C TYR A 641 -5.66 9.40 -15.49
N VAL A 642 -4.40 9.36 -15.84
CA VAL A 642 -3.29 9.90 -15.05
C VAL A 642 -2.45 10.75 -15.97
N SER A 643 -2.23 12.01 -15.59
CA SER A 643 -1.41 12.94 -16.37
C SER A 643 0.08 12.61 -16.29
N LYS A 644 0.86 13.19 -17.19
CA LYS A 644 2.33 13.14 -17.24
C LYS A 644 2.96 13.34 -15.86
N GLN A 645 4.04 12.59 -15.58
CA GLN A 645 4.85 12.69 -14.37
C GLN A 645 6.33 12.82 -14.76
N TYR A 646 7.16 13.37 -13.86
CA TYR A 646 8.60 13.41 -14.05
C TYR A 646 9.28 12.29 -13.27
N LEU A 647 10.36 11.74 -13.79
CA LEU A 647 11.14 10.66 -13.15
C LEU A 647 12.01 11.19 -12.01
N ASP A 648 12.48 12.44 -12.13
CA ASP A 648 13.25 13.15 -11.11
C ASP A 648 12.66 14.55 -10.81
N ASN A 649 13.34 15.32 -9.99
CA ASN A 649 12.88 16.64 -9.56
C ASN A 649 13.36 17.79 -10.47
N THR A 650 14.06 17.52 -11.57
CA THR A 650 14.59 18.54 -12.48
C THR A 650 13.50 19.18 -13.35
N GLN A 651 12.36 18.52 -13.46
CA GLN A 651 11.27 18.88 -14.38
C GLN A 651 11.70 18.82 -15.86
N ASN A 652 12.73 18.03 -16.17
CA ASN A 652 13.17 17.81 -17.54
C ASN A 652 12.11 16.98 -18.32
N LYS A 653 11.72 17.48 -19.49
CA LYS A 653 10.70 16.83 -20.32
C LYS A 653 11.14 15.46 -20.87
N ASN A 654 12.44 15.26 -21.01
CA ASN A 654 13.01 13.99 -21.49
C ASN A 654 13.14 12.95 -20.36
N LYS A 655 12.95 13.32 -19.10
CA LYS A 655 12.96 12.44 -17.93
C LYS A 655 11.53 12.32 -17.37
N ALA A 656 10.62 11.69 -18.13
CA ALA A 656 9.20 11.70 -17.78
C ALA A 656 8.47 10.41 -18.16
N LEU A 657 7.37 10.17 -17.46
CA LEU A 657 6.33 9.20 -17.80
C LEU A 657 5.22 9.93 -18.56
N ASP A 658 4.76 9.36 -19.66
CA ASP A 658 3.64 9.91 -20.41
C ASP A 658 2.30 9.76 -19.66
N ASP A 659 1.31 10.54 -20.07
CA ASP A 659 -0.05 10.39 -19.59
C ASP A 659 -0.71 9.15 -20.20
N TYR A 660 -1.60 8.54 -19.43
CA TYR A 660 -2.31 7.35 -19.89
C TYR A 660 -3.80 7.37 -19.53
N PHE A 661 -4.59 6.71 -20.38
CA PHE A 661 -6.04 6.57 -20.23
C PHE A 661 -6.45 5.09 -20.35
N LEU A 662 -6.89 4.49 -19.26
CA LEU A 662 -7.23 3.09 -19.18
C LEU A 662 -8.75 2.89 -19.13
N ASN A 663 -9.18 1.78 -19.69
CA ASN A 663 -10.57 1.33 -19.64
C ASN A 663 -10.62 -0.15 -19.30
N ASP A 664 -11.34 -0.52 -18.25
CA ASP A 664 -11.54 -1.89 -17.81
C ASP A 664 -13.04 -2.21 -17.84
N ILE A 665 -13.39 -3.44 -18.26
CA ILE A 665 -14.76 -3.94 -18.26
C ILE A 665 -14.81 -5.25 -17.50
N ASN A 666 -15.72 -5.33 -16.52
CA ASN A 666 -15.93 -6.51 -15.70
C ASN A 666 -17.38 -6.95 -15.80
N ALA A 667 -17.60 -8.27 -15.91
CA ALA A 667 -18.91 -8.89 -15.87
C ALA A 667 -18.99 -9.88 -14.72
N HIS A 668 -20.04 -9.78 -13.90
CA HIS A 668 -20.29 -10.66 -12.76
C HIS A 668 -21.60 -11.35 -12.93
N TRP A 669 -21.60 -12.67 -12.92
CA TRP A 669 -22.80 -13.48 -13.11
C TRP A 669 -23.00 -14.46 -11.95
N GLN A 670 -24.09 -14.28 -11.20
CA GLN A 670 -24.57 -15.20 -10.18
C GLN A 670 -25.38 -16.33 -10.87
N ILE A 671 -24.73 -17.46 -11.17
CA ILE A 671 -25.36 -18.59 -11.89
C ILE A 671 -26.43 -19.25 -11.02
N PHE A 672 -26.04 -19.60 -9.79
CA PHE A 672 -26.92 -20.19 -8.79
C PHE A 672 -26.87 -19.41 -7.49
N ASP A 673 -28.02 -19.28 -6.83
CA ASP A 673 -28.17 -18.75 -5.48
C ASP A 673 -29.25 -19.57 -4.78
N LYS A 674 -28.84 -20.71 -4.24
CA LYS A 674 -29.70 -21.61 -3.46
C LYS A 674 -29.32 -21.55 -1.99
N THR A 675 -30.20 -22.07 -1.12
CA THR A 675 -30.04 -21.99 0.33
C THR A 675 -28.71 -22.55 0.84
N LYS A 676 -28.22 -23.64 0.21
CA LYS A 676 -27.00 -24.32 0.66
C LYS A 676 -25.75 -23.95 -0.12
N TRP A 677 -25.85 -23.42 -1.32
CA TRP A 677 -24.70 -23.10 -2.13
C TRP A 677 -24.96 -22.02 -3.18
N LYS A 678 -23.94 -21.28 -3.51
CA LYS A 678 -23.95 -20.22 -4.51
C LYS A 678 -22.78 -20.41 -5.47
N MET A 679 -23.01 -20.09 -6.73
CA MET A 679 -21.97 -20.14 -7.76
C MET A 679 -21.95 -18.83 -8.53
N LYS A 680 -20.76 -18.23 -8.66
CA LYS A 680 -20.54 -16.98 -9.38
C LYS A 680 -19.41 -17.16 -10.39
N ILE A 681 -19.57 -16.55 -11.54
CA ILE A 681 -18.51 -16.34 -12.52
C ILE A 681 -18.24 -14.84 -12.62
N GLN A 682 -16.97 -14.48 -12.69
CA GLN A 682 -16.53 -13.10 -12.93
C GLN A 682 -15.57 -13.13 -14.12
N PHE A 683 -15.79 -12.23 -15.07
CA PHE A 683 -14.92 -12.05 -16.24
C PHE A 683 -14.43 -10.61 -16.27
N PHE A 684 -13.13 -10.43 -16.49
CA PHE A 684 -12.48 -9.13 -16.53
C PHE A 684 -11.70 -8.98 -17.82
N VAL A 685 -11.83 -7.82 -18.42
CA VAL A 685 -10.99 -7.34 -19.52
C VAL A 685 -10.35 -6.04 -19.05
N ASN A 686 -9.10 -6.12 -18.66
CA ASN A 686 -8.32 -4.95 -18.25
C ASN A 686 -7.71 -4.31 -19.49
N ASN A 687 -7.60 -2.97 -19.46
CA ASN A 687 -7.02 -2.18 -20.54
C ASN A 687 -7.58 -2.56 -21.92
N ILE A 688 -8.90 -2.48 -22.09
CA ILE A 688 -9.61 -2.94 -23.29
C ILE A 688 -9.14 -2.23 -24.57
N LEU A 689 -8.61 -1.01 -24.47
CA LEU A 689 -8.08 -0.23 -25.58
C LEU A 689 -6.63 -0.60 -25.94
N ASP A 690 -6.02 -1.52 -25.21
CA ASP A 690 -4.64 -1.99 -25.42
C ASP A 690 -3.59 -0.86 -25.36
N ILE A 691 -3.78 0.11 -24.47
CA ILE A 691 -2.87 1.25 -24.29
C ILE A 691 -1.55 0.75 -23.70
N LYS A 692 -0.46 1.14 -24.31
CA LYS A 692 0.89 0.96 -23.79
C LYS A 692 1.17 2.09 -22.80
N TYR A 693 1.58 1.77 -21.58
CA TYR A 693 1.78 2.78 -20.54
C TYR A 693 2.77 2.31 -19.45
N GLU A 694 3.42 3.29 -18.83
CA GLU A 694 4.40 3.13 -17.77
C GLU A 694 4.00 4.00 -16.56
N PRO A 695 3.47 3.42 -15.47
CA PRO A 695 3.11 4.20 -14.28
C PRO A 695 4.29 4.47 -13.35
N ASN A 696 5.46 3.89 -13.63
CA ASN A 696 6.66 3.99 -12.82
C ASN A 696 7.91 3.94 -13.69
N GLY A 697 9.02 4.50 -13.19
CA GLY A 697 10.31 4.51 -13.84
C GLY A 697 11.35 5.22 -12.99
N TYR A 698 12.60 5.15 -13.38
CA TYR A 698 13.71 5.86 -12.77
C TYR A 698 14.66 6.41 -13.83
N THR A 699 15.54 7.33 -13.42
CA THR A 699 16.50 7.99 -14.31
C THR A 699 17.77 8.30 -13.56
N TYR A 700 18.88 8.29 -14.28
CA TYR A 700 20.16 8.82 -13.81
C TYR A 700 20.92 9.45 -14.94
N SER A 701 21.76 10.43 -14.60
CA SER A 701 22.63 11.12 -15.57
C SER A 701 24.06 11.07 -15.08
N TYR A 702 25.00 11.03 -16.02
CA TYR A 702 26.44 11.10 -15.76
C TYR A 702 27.13 11.81 -16.94
N ILE A 703 28.34 12.32 -16.70
CA ILE A 703 29.20 12.93 -17.72
C ILE A 703 30.26 11.92 -18.09
N TYR A 704 30.40 11.67 -19.39
CA TYR A 704 31.41 10.81 -19.95
C TYR A 704 31.78 11.28 -21.37
N SER A 705 33.08 11.37 -21.69
CA SER A 705 33.60 11.88 -22.97
C SER A 705 33.06 13.26 -23.33
N GLY A 706 33.01 14.19 -22.33
CA GLY A 706 32.57 15.57 -22.49
C GLY A 706 31.07 15.75 -22.74
N THR A 707 30.28 14.69 -22.61
CA THR A 707 28.82 14.74 -22.84
C THR A 707 28.04 14.25 -21.65
N THR A 708 26.87 14.88 -21.36
CA THR A 708 25.94 14.39 -20.36
C THR A 708 25.07 13.29 -20.98
N THR A 709 25.22 12.09 -20.50
CA THR A 709 24.38 10.94 -20.86
C THR A 709 23.28 10.77 -19.82
N THR A 710 22.05 10.57 -20.27
CA THR A 710 20.90 10.27 -19.42
C THR A 710 20.36 8.88 -19.77
N SER A 711 20.15 8.05 -18.77
CA SER A 711 19.52 6.74 -18.89
C SER A 711 18.17 6.77 -18.19
N ASN A 712 17.11 6.53 -18.94
CA ASN A 712 15.75 6.37 -18.43
C ASN A 712 15.36 4.90 -18.49
N ASN A 713 14.76 4.41 -17.42
CA ASN A 713 14.28 3.03 -17.32
C ASN A 713 12.82 3.05 -16.83
N TYR A 714 12.00 2.22 -17.43
CA TYR A 714 10.57 2.24 -17.24
C TYR A 714 10.04 0.89 -16.77
N PHE A 715 8.90 0.89 -16.07
CA PHE A 715 8.18 -0.32 -15.67
C PHE A 715 6.89 -0.45 -16.48
N PRO A 716 6.93 -1.10 -17.66
CA PRO A 716 5.77 -1.23 -18.52
C PRO A 716 4.71 -2.12 -17.90
N MET A 717 3.47 -1.67 -17.98
CA MET A 717 2.32 -2.50 -17.63
C MET A 717 1.80 -3.23 -18.87
N ALA A 718 1.15 -4.36 -18.61
CA ALA A 718 0.54 -5.19 -19.63
C ALA A 718 -0.51 -4.40 -20.45
N GLY A 719 -0.55 -4.64 -21.73
CA GLY A 719 -1.64 -4.24 -22.60
C GLY A 719 -2.96 -4.91 -22.21
N ARG A 720 -3.86 -5.15 -23.18
CA ARG A 720 -5.12 -5.84 -22.91
C ARG A 720 -4.88 -7.24 -22.35
N ASN A 721 -5.51 -7.52 -21.20
CA ASN A 721 -5.38 -8.80 -20.53
C ASN A 721 -6.72 -9.24 -19.92
N TYR A 722 -6.83 -10.52 -19.64
CA TYR A 722 -8.11 -11.17 -19.32
C TYR A 722 -7.99 -11.98 -18.03
N TRP A 723 -9.09 -12.03 -17.26
CA TRP A 723 -9.24 -12.90 -16.10
C TRP A 723 -10.63 -13.51 -16.06
N LEU A 724 -10.68 -14.77 -15.67
CA LEU A 724 -11.92 -15.51 -15.40
C LEU A 724 -11.84 -16.08 -13.99
N SER A 725 -12.85 -15.83 -13.18
CA SER A 725 -12.94 -16.35 -11.81
C SER A 725 -14.21 -17.18 -11.64
N LEU A 726 -14.07 -18.34 -11.00
CA LEU A 726 -15.16 -19.19 -10.53
C LEU A 726 -15.15 -19.19 -9.00
N ILE A 727 -16.27 -18.81 -8.40
CA ILE A 727 -16.48 -18.78 -6.94
C ILE A 727 -17.63 -19.69 -6.59
N ILE A 728 -17.39 -20.64 -5.70
CA ILE A 728 -18.40 -21.59 -5.17
C ILE A 728 -18.42 -21.41 -3.65
N ASP A 729 -19.54 -20.89 -3.13
CA ASP A 729 -19.79 -20.72 -1.71
C ASP A 729 -20.77 -21.80 -1.23
N ILE A 730 -20.40 -22.55 -0.20
CA ILE A 730 -21.22 -23.57 0.48
C ILE A 730 -21.50 -23.06 1.89
N LYS A 731 -22.78 -23.11 2.31
CA LYS A 731 -23.25 -22.65 3.62
C LYS A 731 -23.65 -23.82 4.50
#